data_6e54fc2a0c3f01dc71b875c34d8ec01f
#
_entry.id   6e54fc2a0c3f01dc71b875c34d8ec01f
#
_cell.length_a   1.000
_cell.length_b   1.000
_cell.length_c   1.000
_cell.angle_alpha   90.00
_cell.angle_beta   90.00
_cell.angle_gamma   90.00
#
_symmetry.space_group_name_H-M   'P 1'
#
loop_
_entity.id
_entity.type
_entity.pdbx_description
1 polymer ?
#
loop_
_entity_poly.entity_id
_entity_poly.type
_entity_poly.pdbx_seq_one_letter_code
_entity_poly.pdbx_strand_id
1 'polypeptide(L)'
;MRSIDYAAFDSTLLSSTLITEPATDVDEYVNDINHVVISELNKVAPLRLSSGSTRSKPCDSFLSVEARTAIRARRRLERILHRTGSETVRQTYRVACRHANKLILESRANFLSNCVKSATNSSQRWREFNKLLHPNCTKSSSGLSDNPQNFCEKLANFFTEKITNLHLSNETFLFQLGIPRHPNQSDSPCLTPAIHDFTPVTPQEVLKLISATQIKPSSVDAFPSSLIKACPISFSIIISNLANLSFASGRFPSSFKVAIVTPILKKPNLNPEDPSNYRPISNLNSISKLIERLVLSRLSPIITTSSTFNQLQSAYRKFHSTETCLLKTLSDVYSTIDSGSSALIASLDLSAAFDTIHHNTLQTRLQTMYGLSGNIISWISSYLSDRSYSVSGSDKISCPTALTSGVPQGSVLGPLLFTSYISPISSIVSSYGLTQQQYADDTQIYLSLSKTDPRASINSLHTCLSALRIWFALNGLTLNPTKSEAIIVSTNQRVKKLNASGLTEILVDSSPVLLSPHITTLGLTIDNSLTFTKHVKTVSRACMFHIRALKHIRHLLSQQDANAIATCLINSKLDYLNSALYNTSKSNLLALQRLQNCAARVVLQAPNRSPPLKLLNTLHWLPIKYRIDYKIASLTHTLLTEQQPMYLSELIHNYTPSRELRSSEMNLLATPRTHLKLSDQSFTAAAPTVWNSLPNHLRTTKSHKSFCSALKTHLFSLVLAT
;
A
#
# COMPACT_ATOMS: atom_id res chain seq x y z
N MET A 1 -28.73 -12.94 14.84
CA MET A 1 -28.11 -13.27 13.52
C MET A 1 -29.19 -13.62 12.55
N ARG A 2 -29.06 -13.25 11.26
CA ARG A 2 -29.98 -13.70 10.21
C ARG A 2 -29.41 -15.00 9.59
N SER A 3 -30.26 -16.01 9.38
CA SER A 3 -29.94 -17.14 8.50
C SER A 3 -30.54 -16.81 7.15
N ILE A 4 -29.72 -16.58 6.13
CA ILE A 4 -30.17 -16.11 4.80
C ILE A 4 -30.09 -17.29 3.83
N ASP A 5 -31.19 -17.61 3.19
CA ASP A 5 -31.20 -18.44 1.99
C ASP A 5 -30.87 -17.55 0.79
N TYR A 6 -29.62 -17.58 0.36
CA TYR A 6 -29.14 -16.74 -0.73
C TYR A 6 -29.74 -17.09 -2.09
N ALA A 7 -30.13 -18.34 -2.33
CA ALA A 7 -30.73 -18.74 -3.59
C ALA A 7 -32.17 -18.21 -3.72
N ALA A 8 -32.95 -18.35 -2.65
CA ALA A 8 -34.30 -17.77 -2.59
C ALA A 8 -34.23 -16.23 -2.68
N PHE A 9 -33.31 -15.59 -1.98
CA PHE A 9 -33.14 -14.15 -2.02
C PHE A 9 -32.72 -13.63 -3.41
N ASP A 10 -31.79 -14.30 -4.10
CA ASP A 10 -31.35 -13.93 -5.46
C ASP A 10 -32.51 -14.05 -6.44
N SER A 11 -33.34 -15.12 -6.32
CA SER A 11 -34.53 -15.31 -7.15
C SER A 11 -35.58 -14.21 -6.95
N THR A 12 -35.82 -13.77 -5.70
CA THR A 12 -36.79 -12.69 -5.43
C THR A 12 -36.29 -11.34 -5.95
N LEU A 13 -34.99 -11.09 -5.90
CA LEU A 13 -34.37 -9.89 -6.48
C LEU A 13 -34.52 -9.89 -8.03
N LEU A 14 -34.28 -11.03 -8.69
CA LEU A 14 -34.43 -11.15 -10.16
C LEU A 14 -35.81 -10.85 -10.65
N SER A 15 -36.85 -11.13 -9.87
CA SER A 15 -38.25 -10.83 -10.20
C SER A 15 -38.74 -9.47 -9.68
N SER A 16 -37.87 -8.71 -9.00
CA SER A 16 -38.27 -7.42 -8.42
C SER A 16 -38.34 -6.29 -9.43
N THR A 17 -39.07 -5.21 -9.08
CA THR A 17 -39.17 -3.98 -9.86
C THR A 17 -37.85 -3.33 -10.19
N LEU A 18 -36.79 -3.58 -9.38
CA LEU A 18 -35.43 -3.10 -9.65
C LEU A 18 -34.85 -3.57 -11.00
N ILE A 19 -35.37 -4.71 -11.50
CA ILE A 19 -34.87 -5.32 -12.73
C ILE A 19 -35.93 -5.22 -13.84
N THR A 20 -37.21 -5.40 -13.50
CA THR A 20 -38.29 -5.41 -14.47
C THR A 20 -38.69 -3.99 -14.90
N GLU A 21 -38.71 -3.04 -13.99
CA GLU A 21 -39.14 -1.65 -14.20
C GLU A 21 -38.23 -0.67 -13.41
N PRO A 22 -36.97 -0.55 -13.80
CA PRO A 22 -36.06 0.32 -13.07
C PRO A 22 -36.48 1.80 -13.18
N ALA A 23 -36.36 2.55 -12.08
CA ALA A 23 -36.57 3.98 -12.06
C ALA A 23 -35.69 4.73 -13.06
N THR A 24 -36.15 5.86 -13.56
CA THR A 24 -35.46 6.67 -14.57
C THR A 24 -34.62 7.79 -13.97
N ASP A 25 -34.82 8.11 -12.68
CA ASP A 25 -33.95 9.03 -11.92
C ASP A 25 -32.93 8.25 -11.07
N VAL A 26 -31.71 8.78 -11.02
CA VAL A 26 -30.57 8.14 -10.33
C VAL A 26 -30.80 8.01 -8.82
N ASP A 27 -31.30 9.06 -8.18
CA ASP A 27 -31.48 9.10 -6.73
C ASP A 27 -32.70 8.27 -6.31
N GLU A 28 -33.76 8.31 -7.11
CA GLU A 28 -34.93 7.45 -6.94
C GLU A 28 -34.54 5.97 -7.04
N TYR A 29 -33.79 5.60 -8.08
CA TYR A 29 -33.37 4.19 -8.24
C TYR A 29 -32.45 3.71 -7.08
N VAL A 30 -31.59 4.54 -6.51
CA VAL A 30 -30.82 4.17 -5.31
C VAL A 30 -31.73 3.98 -4.09
N ASN A 31 -32.76 4.82 -3.93
CA ASN A 31 -33.74 4.66 -2.86
C ASN A 31 -34.51 3.35 -3.00
N ASP A 32 -34.93 3.02 -4.24
CA ASP A 32 -35.61 1.76 -4.56
C ASP A 32 -34.70 0.55 -4.26
N ILE A 33 -33.43 0.60 -4.66
CA ILE A 33 -32.46 -0.45 -4.33
C ILE A 33 -32.40 -0.66 -2.81
N ASN A 34 -32.27 0.41 -2.03
CA ASN A 34 -32.21 0.29 -0.59
C ASN A 34 -33.49 -0.28 0.01
N HIS A 35 -34.64 0.23 -0.43
CA HIS A 35 -35.94 -0.19 0.06
C HIS A 35 -36.25 -1.65 -0.29
N VAL A 36 -36.14 -2.04 -1.57
CA VAL A 36 -36.46 -3.39 -2.05
C VAL A 36 -35.50 -4.41 -1.47
N VAL A 37 -34.21 -4.18 -1.49
CA VAL A 37 -33.20 -5.11 -0.92
C VAL A 37 -33.47 -5.36 0.56
N ILE A 38 -33.79 -4.31 1.34
CA ILE A 38 -34.09 -4.45 2.78
C ILE A 38 -35.42 -5.17 2.98
N SER A 39 -36.46 -4.85 2.18
CA SER A 39 -37.77 -5.48 2.26
C SER A 39 -37.66 -6.98 1.98
N GLU A 40 -37.04 -7.36 0.86
CA GLU A 40 -36.88 -8.77 0.48
C GLU A 40 -35.97 -9.53 1.50
N LEU A 41 -34.92 -8.88 2.00
CA LEU A 41 -34.09 -9.45 3.05
C LEU A 41 -34.88 -9.71 4.34
N ASN A 42 -35.81 -8.83 4.70
CA ASN A 42 -36.69 -9.01 5.88
C ASN A 42 -37.71 -10.12 5.70
N LYS A 43 -38.21 -10.33 4.47
CA LYS A 43 -39.11 -11.44 4.15
C LYS A 43 -38.41 -12.79 4.23
N VAL A 44 -37.22 -12.93 3.60
CA VAL A 44 -36.48 -14.19 3.53
C VAL A 44 -35.76 -14.49 4.86
N ALA A 45 -35.29 -13.47 5.56
CA ALA A 45 -34.52 -13.63 6.80
C ALA A 45 -34.88 -12.56 7.84
N PRO A 46 -36.00 -12.66 8.54
CA PRO A 46 -36.42 -11.69 9.54
C PRO A 46 -35.43 -11.59 10.69
N LEU A 47 -35.30 -10.39 11.27
CA LEU A 47 -34.45 -10.15 12.44
C LEU A 47 -34.98 -10.94 13.64
N ARG A 48 -34.25 -11.95 14.08
CA ARG A 48 -34.51 -12.61 15.35
C ARG A 48 -33.71 -11.92 16.44
N LEU A 49 -34.38 -11.43 17.47
CA LEU A 49 -33.75 -10.97 18.71
C LEU A 49 -33.07 -12.20 19.33
N SER A 50 -31.75 -12.22 19.40
CA SER A 50 -31.06 -13.23 20.21
C SER A 50 -31.31 -12.85 21.68
N SER A 51 -32.01 -13.71 22.41
CA SER A 51 -32.03 -13.67 23.87
C SER A 51 -30.56 -13.66 24.33
N GLY A 52 -30.20 -12.62 25.08
CA GLY A 52 -28.81 -12.34 25.46
C GLY A 52 -28.13 -13.58 26.03
N SER A 53 -27.14 -14.09 25.30
CA SER A 53 -26.23 -15.09 25.81
C SER A 53 -25.51 -14.48 27.00
N THR A 54 -25.71 -15.08 28.17
CA THR A 54 -24.93 -14.81 29.37
C THR A 54 -23.46 -14.72 28.99
N ARG A 55 -22.84 -13.57 29.24
CA ARG A 55 -21.42 -13.32 29.02
C ARG A 55 -20.59 -14.41 29.71
N SER A 56 -20.24 -15.48 29.01
CA SER A 56 -19.17 -16.36 29.45
C SER A 56 -17.90 -15.53 29.51
N LYS A 57 -17.25 -15.55 30.70
CA LYS A 57 -15.99 -14.85 30.89
C LYS A 57 -15.01 -15.26 29.79
N PRO A 58 -14.39 -14.34 29.05
CA PRO A 58 -13.56 -14.66 27.88
C PRO A 58 -12.36 -15.56 28.17
N CYS A 59 -12.03 -15.77 29.43
CA CYS A 59 -10.82 -16.44 29.89
C CYS A 59 -10.86 -17.98 29.82
N ASP A 60 -12.05 -18.61 29.75
CA ASP A 60 -12.16 -20.09 29.93
C ASP A 60 -12.59 -20.86 28.67
N SER A 61 -12.80 -20.18 27.53
CA SER A 61 -13.34 -20.79 26.32
C SER A 61 -12.39 -21.79 25.64
N PHE A 62 -11.09 -21.75 25.93
CA PHE A 62 -10.10 -22.64 25.33
C PHE A 62 -9.75 -23.87 26.17
N LEU A 63 -10.18 -23.94 27.45
CA LEU A 63 -9.82 -25.06 28.34
C LEU A 63 -10.72 -26.25 28.06
N SER A 64 -10.12 -27.40 27.78
CA SER A 64 -10.81 -28.70 27.71
C SER A 64 -11.32 -29.13 29.09
N VAL A 65 -12.21 -30.10 29.10
CA VAL A 65 -12.75 -30.69 30.36
C VAL A 65 -11.63 -31.28 31.20
N GLU A 66 -10.69 -31.99 30.55
CA GLU A 66 -9.52 -32.65 31.22
C GLU A 66 -8.61 -31.56 31.82
N ALA A 67 -8.33 -30.48 31.12
CA ALA A 67 -7.52 -29.35 31.61
C ALA A 67 -8.17 -28.70 32.85
N ARG A 68 -9.50 -28.47 32.82
CA ARG A 68 -10.24 -27.96 34.00
C ARG A 68 -10.18 -28.87 35.19
N THR A 69 -10.31 -30.20 34.97
CA THR A 69 -10.21 -31.23 36.02
C THR A 69 -8.81 -31.24 36.62
N ALA A 70 -7.76 -31.22 35.84
CA ALA A 70 -6.38 -31.13 36.30
C ALA A 70 -6.07 -29.88 37.10
N ILE A 71 -6.62 -28.72 36.69
CA ILE A 71 -6.51 -27.46 37.43
C ILE A 71 -7.19 -27.57 38.81
N ARG A 72 -8.37 -28.19 38.90
CA ARG A 72 -9.07 -28.44 40.18
C ARG A 72 -8.27 -29.35 41.09
N ALA A 73 -7.70 -30.43 40.57
CA ALA A 73 -6.84 -31.34 41.30
C ALA A 73 -5.58 -30.65 41.84
N ARG A 74 -4.89 -29.86 41.02
CA ARG A 74 -3.75 -29.03 41.43
C ARG A 74 -4.11 -28.07 42.57
N ARG A 75 -5.22 -27.30 42.45
CA ARG A 75 -5.68 -26.39 43.50
C ARG A 75 -6.05 -27.11 44.80
N ARG A 76 -6.53 -28.37 44.72
CA ARG A 76 -6.82 -29.17 45.91
C ARG A 76 -5.52 -29.56 46.65
N LEU A 77 -4.52 -30.03 45.90
CA LEU A 77 -3.21 -30.36 46.46
C LEU A 77 -2.46 -29.13 47.01
N GLU A 78 -2.58 -27.98 46.37
CA GLU A 78 -2.05 -26.73 46.86
C GLU A 78 -2.59 -26.35 48.24
N ARG A 79 -3.93 -26.48 48.45
CA ARG A 79 -4.56 -26.21 49.74
C ARG A 79 -4.11 -27.24 50.82
N ILE A 80 -3.91 -28.51 50.48
CA ILE A 80 -3.41 -29.54 51.40
C ILE A 80 -1.96 -29.22 51.76
N LEU A 81 -1.12 -28.86 50.78
CA LEU A 81 0.28 -28.48 50.99
C LEU A 81 0.41 -27.30 51.95
N HIS A 82 -0.44 -26.24 51.77
CA HIS A 82 -0.46 -25.11 52.69
C HIS A 82 -0.89 -25.46 54.10
N ARG A 83 -1.70 -26.53 54.30
CA ARG A 83 -2.15 -26.94 55.62
C ARG A 83 -1.14 -27.87 56.31
N THR A 84 -0.48 -28.76 55.55
CA THR A 84 0.32 -29.88 56.15
C THR A 84 1.82 -29.63 56.06
N GLY A 85 2.29 -28.78 55.16
CA GLY A 85 3.73 -28.58 54.92
C GLY A 85 4.51 -29.81 54.50
N SER A 86 3.86 -30.97 54.26
CA SER A 86 4.48 -32.26 54.04
C SER A 86 5.26 -32.33 52.74
N GLU A 87 6.48 -32.86 52.76
CA GLU A 87 7.35 -33.01 51.57
C GLU A 87 6.76 -34.03 50.56
N THR A 88 6.05 -35.06 51.01
CA THR A 88 5.35 -36.01 50.13
C THR A 88 4.22 -35.32 49.37
N VAL A 89 3.46 -34.43 50.00
CA VAL A 89 2.42 -33.62 49.36
C VAL A 89 3.04 -32.62 48.40
N ARG A 90 4.21 -32.07 48.74
CA ARG A 90 4.95 -31.14 47.84
C ARG A 90 5.39 -31.82 46.55
N GLN A 91 5.88 -33.04 46.62
CA GLN A 91 6.25 -33.82 45.43
C GLN A 91 5.01 -34.14 44.57
N THR A 92 3.90 -34.57 45.17
CA THR A 92 2.65 -34.84 44.46
C THR A 92 2.08 -33.54 43.80
N TYR A 93 2.16 -32.43 44.50
CA TYR A 93 1.77 -31.12 43.95
C TYR A 93 2.62 -30.71 42.74
N ARG A 94 3.96 -30.92 42.79
CA ARG A 94 4.85 -30.68 41.64
C ARG A 94 4.47 -31.49 40.40
N VAL A 95 4.11 -32.77 40.59
CA VAL A 95 3.63 -33.64 39.50
C VAL A 95 2.31 -33.12 38.94
N ALA A 96 1.34 -32.77 39.81
CA ALA A 96 0.06 -32.24 39.41
C ALA A 96 0.21 -30.88 38.66
N CYS A 97 1.15 -30.02 39.07
CA CYS A 97 1.48 -28.80 38.35
C CYS A 97 1.97 -29.05 36.92
N ARG A 98 2.91 -29.98 36.73
CA ARG A 98 3.42 -30.37 35.41
C ARG A 98 2.30 -30.93 34.53
N HIS A 99 1.46 -31.81 35.08
CA HIS A 99 0.32 -32.40 34.38
C HIS A 99 -0.71 -31.36 33.97
N ALA A 100 -1.13 -30.49 34.89
CA ALA A 100 -2.08 -29.41 34.59
C ALA A 100 -1.53 -28.45 33.52
N ASN A 101 -0.26 -28.05 33.61
CA ASN A 101 0.37 -27.20 32.64
C ASN A 101 0.44 -27.80 31.23
N LYS A 102 0.75 -29.12 31.15
CA LYS A 102 0.73 -29.88 29.89
C LYS A 102 -0.65 -29.86 29.25
N LEU A 103 -1.70 -30.22 30.02
CA LEU A 103 -3.08 -30.22 29.49
C LEU A 103 -3.61 -28.84 29.12
N ILE A 104 -3.22 -27.81 29.84
CA ILE A 104 -3.55 -26.39 29.48
C ILE A 104 -2.93 -26.03 28.14
N LEU A 105 -1.65 -26.37 27.91
CA LEU A 105 -0.96 -26.09 26.64
C LEU A 105 -1.57 -26.87 25.48
N GLU A 106 -1.85 -28.18 25.67
CA GLU A 106 -2.51 -29.00 24.66
C GLU A 106 -3.91 -28.50 24.32
N SER A 107 -4.70 -28.14 25.34
CA SER A 107 -6.04 -27.60 25.17
C SER A 107 -6.01 -26.29 24.39
N ARG A 108 -5.05 -25.39 24.71
CA ARG A 108 -4.85 -24.13 24.02
C ARG A 108 -4.41 -24.35 22.56
N ALA A 109 -3.50 -25.28 22.32
CA ALA A 109 -3.03 -25.62 20.97
C ALA A 109 -4.18 -26.17 20.10
N ASN A 110 -5.00 -27.07 20.66
CA ASN A 110 -6.15 -27.66 19.98
C ASN A 110 -7.22 -26.60 19.66
N PHE A 111 -7.56 -25.74 20.62
CA PHE A 111 -8.48 -24.63 20.40
C PHE A 111 -8.03 -23.73 19.26
N LEU A 112 -6.76 -23.32 19.26
CA LEU A 112 -6.19 -22.45 18.25
C LEU A 112 -6.11 -23.11 16.87
N SER A 113 -5.70 -24.38 16.82
CA SER A 113 -5.74 -25.18 15.60
C SER A 113 -7.15 -25.24 15.00
N ASN A 114 -8.16 -25.41 15.85
CA ASN A 114 -9.55 -25.43 15.42
C ASN A 114 -10.02 -24.05 14.92
N CYS A 115 -9.67 -22.96 15.62
CA CYS A 115 -9.97 -21.59 15.16
C CYS A 115 -9.33 -21.29 13.79
N VAL A 116 -8.10 -21.73 13.57
CA VAL A 116 -7.41 -21.56 12.29
C VAL A 116 -8.03 -22.43 11.18
N LYS A 117 -8.39 -23.67 11.51
CA LYS A 117 -9.04 -24.60 10.56
C LYS A 117 -10.46 -24.16 10.18
N SER A 118 -11.22 -23.62 11.15
CA SER A 118 -12.58 -23.09 10.92
C SER A 118 -12.60 -21.73 10.20
N ALA A 119 -11.46 -21.06 10.09
CA ALA A 119 -11.36 -19.81 9.37
C ALA A 119 -11.53 -20.04 7.87
N THR A 120 -12.62 -19.50 7.32
CA THR A 120 -13.01 -19.67 5.91
C THR A 120 -12.19 -18.85 4.93
N ASN A 121 -11.50 -17.80 5.41
CA ASN A 121 -10.68 -16.92 4.57
C ASN A 121 -9.38 -16.48 5.26
N SER A 122 -8.44 -15.99 4.44
CA SER A 122 -7.10 -15.55 4.90
C SER A 122 -7.15 -14.41 5.93
N SER A 123 -8.15 -13.53 5.85
CA SER A 123 -8.31 -12.41 6.79
C SER A 123 -8.72 -12.89 8.19
N GLN A 124 -9.58 -13.90 8.26
CA GLN A 124 -9.95 -14.52 9.54
C GLN A 124 -8.76 -15.25 10.15
N ARG A 125 -8.02 -16.05 9.37
CA ARG A 125 -6.78 -16.71 9.81
C ARG A 125 -5.78 -15.70 10.36
N TRP A 126 -5.57 -14.60 9.64
CA TRP A 126 -4.68 -13.54 10.07
C TRP A 126 -5.11 -12.87 11.38
N ARG A 127 -6.42 -12.67 11.57
CA ARG A 127 -6.97 -12.11 12.81
C ARG A 127 -6.67 -13.00 14.01
N GLU A 128 -6.83 -14.34 13.85
CA GLU A 128 -6.50 -15.28 14.92
C GLU A 128 -4.99 -15.32 15.20
N PHE A 129 -4.15 -15.30 14.18
CA PHE A 129 -2.70 -15.17 14.37
C PHE A 129 -2.30 -13.89 15.08
N ASN A 130 -2.91 -12.77 14.74
CA ASN A 130 -2.61 -11.48 15.37
C ASN A 130 -2.95 -11.45 16.88
N LYS A 131 -4.05 -12.07 17.26
CA LYS A 131 -4.40 -12.25 18.69
C LYS A 131 -3.34 -13.04 19.46
N LEU A 132 -2.69 -13.99 18.79
CA LEU A 132 -1.63 -14.82 19.38
C LEU A 132 -0.29 -14.08 19.45
N LEU A 133 0.07 -13.39 18.39
CA LEU A 133 1.33 -12.64 18.31
C LEU A 133 1.36 -11.44 19.24
N HIS A 134 0.18 -10.85 19.51
CA HIS A 134 0.01 -9.65 20.31
C HIS A 134 -1.11 -9.82 21.35
N PRO A 135 -0.96 -10.70 22.35
CA PRO A 135 -2.01 -11.00 23.32
C PRO A 135 -2.43 -9.81 24.17
N ASN A 136 -1.56 -8.80 24.33
CA ASN A 136 -1.82 -7.58 25.09
C ASN A 136 -2.27 -6.38 24.23
N CYS A 137 -2.32 -6.53 22.92
CA CYS A 137 -2.98 -5.57 22.04
C CYS A 137 -4.49 -5.85 22.00
N THR A 138 -5.15 -5.88 23.13
CA THR A 138 -6.55 -5.46 23.15
C THR A 138 -6.56 -4.08 22.54
N LYS A 139 -7.32 -3.90 21.46
CA LYS A 139 -7.63 -2.55 20.97
C LYS A 139 -8.12 -1.80 22.21
N SER A 140 -7.27 -0.98 22.77
CA SER A 140 -7.68 0.00 23.76
C SER A 140 -8.51 1.03 23.00
N SER A 141 -9.79 0.72 22.80
CA SER A 141 -10.81 1.72 22.52
C SER A 141 -11.02 2.65 23.75
N SER A 142 -10.21 2.48 24.79
CA SER A 142 -10.36 3.12 26.10
C SER A 142 -9.32 4.22 26.38
N GLY A 143 -8.75 4.82 25.35
CA GLY A 143 -7.91 6.02 25.48
C GLY A 143 -8.54 7.27 24.88
N LEU A 144 -9.78 7.20 24.45
CA LEU A 144 -10.54 8.36 24.04
C LEU A 144 -11.08 9.07 25.30
N SER A 145 -10.87 10.37 25.37
CA SER A 145 -11.28 11.32 26.40
C SER A 145 -12.59 10.95 27.12
N ASP A 146 -12.79 11.42 28.32
CA ASP A 146 -14.00 11.23 29.13
C ASP A 146 -15.32 11.61 28.42
N ASN A 147 -15.24 12.32 27.27
CA ASN A 147 -16.35 12.64 26.38
C ASN A 147 -16.06 12.31 24.92
N PRO A 148 -16.43 11.09 24.42
CA PRO A 148 -16.20 10.66 23.05
C PRO A 148 -16.87 11.54 21.98
N GLN A 149 -18.03 12.14 22.26
CA GLN A 149 -18.74 13.03 21.33
C GLN A 149 -17.90 14.30 21.08
N ASN A 150 -17.43 14.95 22.15
CA ASN A 150 -16.61 16.15 22.06
C ASN A 150 -15.30 15.88 21.29
N PHE A 151 -14.73 14.68 21.44
CA PHE A 151 -13.53 14.31 20.70
C PHE A 151 -13.78 14.13 19.19
N CYS A 152 -14.94 13.56 18.80
CA CYS A 152 -15.31 13.46 17.38
C CYS A 152 -15.51 14.85 16.75
N GLU A 153 -16.17 15.77 17.46
CA GLU A 153 -16.34 17.16 17.01
C GLU A 153 -14.98 17.89 16.92
N LYS A 154 -14.12 17.73 17.92
CA LYS A 154 -12.76 18.29 17.92
C LYS A 154 -11.94 17.82 16.71
N LEU A 155 -12.06 16.53 16.35
CA LEU A 155 -11.39 15.98 15.17
C LEU A 155 -11.97 16.55 13.86
N ALA A 156 -13.31 16.64 13.73
CA ALA A 156 -13.97 17.18 12.56
C ALA A 156 -13.55 18.63 12.32
N ASN A 157 -13.59 19.46 13.37
CA ASN A 157 -13.16 20.87 13.34
C ASN A 157 -11.67 20.97 12.95
N PHE A 158 -10.80 20.17 13.58
CA PHE A 158 -9.38 20.17 13.28
C PHE A 158 -9.09 19.83 11.80
N PHE A 159 -9.78 18.83 11.22
CA PHE A 159 -9.58 18.48 9.83
C PHE A 159 -9.99 19.61 8.87
N THR A 160 -11.09 20.29 9.15
CA THR A 160 -11.56 21.46 8.37
C THR A 160 -10.62 22.65 8.52
N GLU A 161 -10.31 23.06 9.76
CA GLU A 161 -9.45 24.20 10.06
C GLU A 161 -8.05 24.03 9.44
N LYS A 162 -7.52 22.80 9.50
CA LYS A 162 -6.23 22.51 8.87
C LYS A 162 -6.22 22.83 7.38
N ILE A 163 -7.27 22.46 6.64
CA ILE A 163 -7.36 22.72 5.19
C ILE A 163 -7.52 24.20 4.93
N THR A 164 -8.41 24.86 5.68
CA THR A 164 -8.64 26.31 5.59
C THR A 164 -7.34 27.09 5.84
N ASN A 165 -6.59 26.73 6.89
CA ASN A 165 -5.32 27.37 7.23
C ASN A 165 -4.26 27.17 6.14
N LEU A 166 -4.20 25.98 5.49
CA LEU A 166 -3.29 25.74 4.36
C LEU A 166 -3.64 26.62 3.15
N HIS A 167 -4.91 26.75 2.81
CA HIS A 167 -5.36 27.63 1.73
C HIS A 167 -5.06 29.10 2.03
N LEU A 168 -5.36 29.57 3.23
CA LEU A 168 -5.08 30.94 3.66
C LEU A 168 -3.57 31.23 3.63
N SER A 169 -2.73 30.30 4.07
CA SER A 169 -1.27 30.43 3.99
C SER A 169 -0.79 30.58 2.55
N ASN A 170 -1.35 29.80 1.62
CA ASN A 170 -1.01 29.88 0.21
C ASN A 170 -1.48 31.22 -0.40
N GLU A 171 -2.68 31.70 -0.05
CA GLU A 171 -3.19 32.99 -0.49
C GLU A 171 -2.32 34.15 -0.01
N THR A 172 -1.94 34.12 1.28
CA THR A 172 -1.03 35.13 1.85
C THR A 172 0.32 35.16 1.14
N PHE A 173 0.88 33.95 0.87
CA PHE A 173 2.14 33.84 0.13
C PHE A 173 2.06 34.40 -1.28
N LEU A 174 1.01 34.07 -2.03
CA LEU A 174 0.80 34.60 -3.39
C LEU A 174 0.56 36.14 -3.39
N PHE A 175 -0.18 36.65 -2.42
CA PHE A 175 -0.42 38.08 -2.24
C PHE A 175 0.89 38.84 -1.99
N GLN A 176 1.77 38.31 -1.13
CA GLN A 176 3.09 38.91 -0.85
C GLN A 176 3.97 38.98 -2.09
N LEU A 177 3.80 38.04 -3.04
CA LEU A 177 4.52 38.05 -4.32
C LEU A 177 3.84 38.88 -5.40
N GLY A 178 2.68 39.49 -5.14
CA GLY A 178 1.91 40.24 -6.13
C GLY A 178 1.34 39.35 -7.25
N ILE A 179 1.22 38.02 -7.03
CA ILE A 179 0.73 37.07 -8.03
C ILE A 179 -0.78 36.98 -7.90
N PRO A 180 -1.56 37.38 -8.94
CA PRO A 180 -3.01 37.26 -8.91
C PRO A 180 -3.42 35.78 -8.96
N ARG A 181 -4.49 35.43 -8.23
CA ARG A 181 -5.08 34.10 -8.22
C ARG A 181 -5.85 33.84 -9.52
N HIS A 182 -5.14 33.64 -10.64
CA HIS A 182 -5.76 33.20 -11.87
C HIS A 182 -5.59 31.68 -12.01
N PRO A 183 -6.69 30.90 -12.06
CA PRO A 183 -6.65 29.44 -12.28
C PRO A 183 -6.22 29.08 -13.72
N ASN A 184 -6.01 30.03 -14.60
CA ASN A 184 -5.80 29.85 -16.03
C ASN A 184 -4.32 29.97 -16.45
N GLN A 185 -3.40 29.30 -15.77
CA GLN A 185 -2.14 29.04 -16.44
C GLN A 185 -2.33 27.93 -17.45
N SER A 186 -1.98 28.21 -18.69
CA SER A 186 -2.06 27.36 -19.86
C SER A 186 -1.35 26.03 -19.64
N ASP A 187 -2.06 25.07 -19.08
CA ASP A 187 -1.70 23.68 -19.29
C ASP A 187 -1.75 23.46 -20.82
N SER A 188 -0.72 22.88 -21.40
CA SER A 188 -0.66 22.67 -22.86
C SER A 188 -1.96 22.03 -23.34
N PRO A 189 -2.62 22.56 -24.38
CA PRO A 189 -3.89 22.05 -24.83
C PRO A 189 -3.78 20.59 -25.27
N CYS A 190 -4.78 19.80 -24.93
CA CYS A 190 -4.86 18.41 -25.35
C CYS A 190 -4.99 18.30 -26.87
N LEU A 191 -4.10 17.55 -27.51
CA LEU A 191 -4.14 17.27 -28.94
C LEU A 191 -5.08 16.08 -29.28
N THR A 192 -5.69 15.43 -28.27
CA THR A 192 -6.59 14.29 -28.47
C THR A 192 -8.04 14.76 -28.69
N PRO A 193 -8.85 14.03 -29.47
CA PRO A 193 -10.28 14.32 -29.63
C PRO A 193 -10.99 14.31 -28.26
N ALA A 194 -11.95 15.23 -28.10
CA ALA A 194 -12.74 15.31 -26.89
C ALA A 194 -13.63 14.05 -26.73
N ILE A 195 -13.63 13.48 -25.52
CA ILE A 195 -14.46 12.33 -25.16
C ILE A 195 -15.62 12.85 -24.29
N HIS A 196 -16.86 12.66 -24.79
CA HIS A 196 -18.05 13.27 -24.20
C HIS A 196 -18.80 12.35 -23.25
N ASP A 197 -18.84 11.04 -23.54
CA ASP A 197 -19.68 10.09 -22.88
C ASP A 197 -18.92 8.84 -22.41
N PHE A 198 -19.41 8.24 -21.34
CA PHE A 198 -18.92 6.93 -20.91
C PHE A 198 -19.46 5.82 -21.81
N THR A 199 -18.64 4.82 -22.09
CA THR A 199 -19.12 3.59 -22.71
C THR A 199 -20.09 2.86 -21.77
N PRO A 200 -21.22 2.30 -22.28
CA PRO A 200 -22.18 1.57 -21.48
C PRO A 200 -21.55 0.41 -20.68
N VAL A 201 -22.18 0.10 -19.55
CA VAL A 201 -21.78 -0.99 -18.65
C VAL A 201 -22.65 -2.20 -18.91
N THR A 202 -22.04 -3.39 -19.04
CA THR A 202 -22.79 -4.64 -19.16
C THR A 202 -22.86 -5.39 -17.83
N PRO A 203 -23.93 -6.18 -17.57
CA PRO A 203 -24.02 -7.02 -16.38
C PRO A 203 -22.83 -7.98 -16.25
N GLN A 204 -22.30 -8.50 -17.36
CA GLN A 204 -21.13 -9.39 -17.36
C GLN A 204 -19.85 -8.68 -16.88
N GLU A 205 -19.67 -7.41 -17.21
CA GLU A 205 -18.58 -6.58 -16.72
C GLU A 205 -18.67 -6.42 -15.20
N VAL A 206 -19.86 -6.09 -14.69
CA VAL A 206 -20.11 -5.94 -13.25
C VAL A 206 -19.94 -7.27 -12.51
N LEU A 207 -20.40 -8.38 -13.08
CA LEU A 207 -20.23 -9.71 -12.50
C LEU A 207 -18.74 -10.08 -12.33
N LYS A 208 -17.93 -9.82 -13.35
CA LYS A 208 -16.46 -9.99 -13.26
C LYS A 208 -15.86 -9.07 -12.19
N LEU A 209 -16.32 -7.83 -12.10
CA LEU A 209 -15.87 -6.86 -11.11
C LEU A 209 -16.22 -7.30 -9.68
N ILE A 210 -17.45 -7.74 -9.42
CA ILE A 210 -17.88 -8.26 -8.11
C ILE A 210 -17.02 -9.47 -7.70
N SER A 211 -16.79 -10.40 -8.64
CA SER A 211 -15.98 -11.60 -8.40
C SER A 211 -14.53 -11.27 -8.04
N ALA A 212 -13.91 -10.34 -8.76
CA ALA A 212 -12.52 -9.93 -8.57
C ALA A 212 -12.31 -9.02 -7.34
N THR A 213 -13.36 -8.28 -6.91
CA THR A 213 -13.23 -7.27 -5.86
C THR A 213 -13.48 -7.86 -4.47
N GLN A 214 -12.63 -7.53 -3.52
CA GLN A 214 -12.89 -7.80 -2.10
C GLN A 214 -13.78 -6.68 -1.54
N ILE A 215 -15.10 -6.92 -1.46
CA ILE A 215 -16.07 -5.97 -0.90
C ILE A 215 -15.96 -6.04 0.62
N LYS A 216 -15.59 -4.91 1.25
CA LYS A 216 -15.52 -4.78 2.70
C LYS A 216 -16.79 -4.12 3.22
N PRO A 217 -17.35 -4.56 4.37
CA PRO A 217 -18.48 -3.88 4.99
C PRO A 217 -18.17 -2.40 5.25
N SER A 218 -19.12 -1.53 4.98
CA SER A 218 -19.07 -0.11 5.29
C SER A 218 -20.18 0.26 6.24
N SER A 219 -19.92 1.22 7.15
CA SER A 219 -20.92 1.74 8.09
C SER A 219 -21.98 2.62 7.41
N VAL A 220 -21.76 2.98 6.14
CA VAL A 220 -22.69 3.77 5.31
C VAL A 220 -23.58 2.91 4.42
N ASP A 221 -23.36 1.58 4.40
CA ASP A 221 -24.19 0.67 3.61
C ASP A 221 -25.56 0.49 4.28
N ALA A 222 -26.64 0.64 3.52
CA ALA A 222 -28.00 0.44 4.00
C ALA A 222 -28.32 -1.04 4.32
N PHE A 223 -27.62 -1.97 3.66
CA PHE A 223 -27.72 -3.41 3.87
C PHE A 223 -26.33 -4.08 3.88
N PRO A 224 -26.20 -5.31 4.39
CA PRO A 224 -24.92 -5.99 4.44
C PRO A 224 -24.29 -6.17 3.06
N SER A 225 -23.14 -5.57 2.83
CA SER A 225 -22.42 -5.65 1.54
C SER A 225 -22.00 -7.07 1.14
N SER A 226 -22.03 -8.03 2.07
CA SER A 226 -21.82 -9.45 1.77
C SER A 226 -22.90 -10.03 0.81
N LEU A 227 -24.08 -9.44 0.78
CA LEU A 227 -25.17 -9.83 -0.15
C LEU A 227 -24.76 -9.64 -1.61
N ILE A 228 -24.02 -8.58 -1.92
CA ILE A 228 -23.54 -8.31 -3.29
C ILE A 228 -22.66 -9.47 -3.79
N LYS A 229 -21.86 -10.08 -2.91
CA LYS A 229 -21.04 -11.25 -3.27
C LYS A 229 -21.80 -12.58 -3.25
N ALA A 230 -22.81 -12.68 -2.41
CA ALA A 230 -23.62 -13.88 -2.28
C ALA A 230 -24.62 -14.03 -3.44
N CYS A 231 -25.14 -12.91 -3.97
CA CYS A 231 -26.11 -12.84 -5.06
C CYS A 231 -25.56 -12.04 -6.25
N PRO A 232 -24.46 -12.49 -6.88
CA PRO A 232 -23.73 -11.66 -7.84
C PRO A 232 -24.49 -11.45 -9.16
N ILE A 233 -25.45 -12.31 -9.50
CA ILE A 233 -26.23 -12.24 -10.75
C ILE A 233 -27.21 -11.07 -10.69
N SER A 234 -28.10 -11.03 -9.70
CA SER A 234 -29.07 -9.93 -9.54
C SER A 234 -28.37 -8.59 -9.31
N PHE A 235 -27.35 -8.54 -8.41
CA PHE A 235 -26.59 -7.30 -8.20
C PHE A 235 -25.80 -6.85 -9.43
N SER A 236 -25.39 -7.75 -10.32
CA SER A 236 -24.74 -7.34 -11.55
C SER A 236 -25.68 -6.58 -12.49
N ILE A 237 -26.95 -6.97 -12.57
CA ILE A 237 -27.96 -6.29 -13.36
C ILE A 237 -28.33 -4.94 -12.71
N ILE A 238 -28.63 -4.95 -11.41
CA ILE A 238 -29.01 -3.75 -10.66
C ILE A 238 -27.92 -2.68 -10.75
N ILE A 239 -26.64 -3.05 -10.51
CA ILE A 239 -25.53 -2.11 -10.55
C ILE A 239 -25.23 -1.64 -11.97
N SER A 240 -25.40 -2.49 -13.01
CA SER A 240 -25.23 -2.05 -14.39
C SER A 240 -26.29 -1.03 -14.81
N ASN A 241 -27.57 -1.24 -14.40
CA ASN A 241 -28.64 -0.28 -14.64
C ASN A 241 -28.37 1.06 -13.95
N LEU A 242 -27.98 1.03 -12.67
CA LEU A 242 -27.63 2.24 -11.92
C LEU A 242 -26.43 2.98 -12.54
N ALA A 243 -25.40 2.25 -12.95
CA ALA A 243 -24.20 2.85 -13.56
C ALA A 243 -24.56 3.50 -14.91
N ASN A 244 -25.33 2.83 -15.77
CA ASN A 244 -25.73 3.38 -17.06
C ASN A 244 -26.63 4.61 -16.91
N LEU A 245 -27.57 4.58 -15.97
CA LEU A 245 -28.42 5.73 -15.65
C LEU A 245 -27.60 6.92 -15.15
N SER A 246 -26.65 6.66 -14.23
CA SER A 246 -25.74 7.67 -13.69
C SER A 246 -24.82 8.25 -14.78
N PHE A 247 -24.35 7.45 -15.72
CA PHE A 247 -23.47 7.87 -16.81
C PHE A 247 -24.22 8.69 -17.86
N ALA A 248 -25.43 8.26 -18.24
CA ALA A 248 -26.25 8.95 -19.21
C ALA A 248 -26.74 10.31 -18.70
N SER A 249 -27.08 10.41 -17.40
CA SER A 249 -27.52 11.67 -16.78
C SER A 249 -26.36 12.60 -16.38
N GLY A 250 -25.11 12.11 -16.40
CA GLY A 250 -23.97 12.85 -15.87
C GLY A 250 -24.05 13.15 -14.36
N ARG A 251 -24.81 12.37 -13.60
CA ARG A 251 -25.06 12.58 -12.16
C ARG A 251 -24.55 11.43 -11.32
N PHE A 252 -23.86 11.77 -10.23
CA PHE A 252 -23.48 10.82 -9.20
C PHE A 252 -24.56 10.79 -8.09
N PRO A 253 -25.00 9.61 -7.61
CA PRO A 253 -26.08 9.52 -6.63
C PRO A 253 -25.81 10.35 -5.36
N SER A 254 -26.78 11.14 -4.94
CA SER A 254 -26.62 12.07 -3.80
C SER A 254 -26.39 11.33 -2.48
N SER A 255 -27.07 10.22 -2.25
CA SER A 255 -26.92 9.38 -1.05
C SER A 255 -25.53 8.78 -0.89
N PHE A 256 -24.74 8.66 -1.97
CA PHE A 256 -23.36 8.16 -1.94
C PHE A 256 -22.32 9.23 -1.68
N LYS A 257 -22.70 10.49 -1.57
CA LYS A 257 -21.83 11.63 -1.27
C LYS A 257 -21.49 11.77 0.21
N VAL A 258 -22.22 11.07 1.08
CA VAL A 258 -21.97 11.07 2.54
C VAL A 258 -20.87 10.06 2.89
N ALA A 259 -19.92 10.47 3.72
CA ALA A 259 -18.84 9.64 4.21
C ALA A 259 -18.83 9.57 5.74
N ILE A 260 -18.46 8.41 6.29
CA ILE A 260 -18.12 8.29 7.70
C ILE A 260 -16.61 8.14 7.83
N VAL A 261 -15.97 9.14 8.43
CA VAL A 261 -14.52 9.18 8.63
C VAL A 261 -14.15 8.42 9.90
N THR A 262 -13.28 7.42 9.74
CA THR A 262 -12.63 6.75 10.87
C THR A 262 -11.24 7.35 11.08
N PRO A 263 -10.97 8.00 12.22
CA PRO A 263 -9.65 8.55 12.50
C PRO A 263 -8.67 7.42 12.83
N ILE A 264 -7.56 7.35 12.11
CA ILE A 264 -6.50 6.35 12.32
C ILE A 264 -5.22 7.04 12.75
N LEU A 265 -4.65 6.65 13.91
CA LEU A 265 -3.35 7.15 14.36
C LEU A 265 -2.26 6.86 13.29
N LYS A 266 -1.48 7.89 12.95
CA LYS A 266 -0.36 7.80 12.00
C LYS A 266 0.70 6.79 12.42
N LYS A 267 0.96 6.70 13.73
CA LYS A 267 1.88 5.71 14.36
C LYS A 267 1.32 5.28 15.72
N PRO A 268 1.52 4.01 16.14
CA PRO A 268 0.95 3.50 17.40
C PRO A 268 1.42 4.21 18.67
N ASN A 269 2.58 4.87 18.64
CA ASN A 269 3.20 5.49 19.82
C ASN A 269 2.93 7.01 19.91
N LEU A 270 2.08 7.57 19.05
CA LEU A 270 1.73 8.98 19.09
C LEU A 270 0.65 9.22 20.15
N ASN A 271 0.61 10.45 20.70
CA ASN A 271 -0.42 10.85 21.65
C ASN A 271 -1.82 10.76 21.01
N PRO A 272 -2.74 9.94 21.53
CA PRO A 272 -4.08 9.78 20.97
C PRO A 272 -5.02 10.97 21.24
N GLU A 273 -4.66 11.92 22.12
CA GLU A 273 -5.46 13.12 22.40
C GLU A 273 -5.20 14.26 21.43
N ASP A 274 -4.09 14.19 20.68
CA ASP A 274 -3.72 15.20 19.69
C ASP A 274 -4.33 14.89 18.31
N PRO A 275 -5.28 15.71 17.81
CA PRO A 275 -5.91 15.54 16.50
C PRO A 275 -4.92 15.49 15.34
N SER A 276 -3.77 16.18 15.48
CA SER A 276 -2.74 16.24 14.43
C SER A 276 -2.12 14.87 14.13
N ASN A 277 -2.22 13.93 15.05
CA ASN A 277 -1.69 12.58 14.95
C ASN A 277 -2.61 11.62 14.17
N TYR A 278 -3.77 12.07 13.71
CA TYR A 278 -4.73 11.24 12.99
C TYR A 278 -4.72 11.48 11.48
N ARG A 279 -5.10 10.41 10.74
CA ARG A 279 -5.47 10.46 9.33
C ARG A 279 -6.98 10.25 9.21
N PRO A 280 -7.71 11.09 8.45
CA PRO A 280 -9.13 10.88 8.17
C PRO A 280 -9.30 9.83 7.07
N ILE A 281 -9.74 8.63 7.40
CA ILE A 281 -10.04 7.61 6.39
C ILE A 281 -11.55 7.55 6.17
N SER A 282 -12.00 7.91 4.97
CA SER A 282 -13.41 7.94 4.59
C SER A 282 -13.93 6.53 4.28
N ASN A 283 -14.94 6.10 5.02
CA ASN A 283 -15.74 4.95 4.66
C ASN A 283 -16.87 5.40 3.74
N LEU A 284 -16.87 4.88 2.51
CA LEU A 284 -17.85 5.17 1.47
C LEU A 284 -18.70 3.94 1.21
N ASN A 285 -19.88 4.14 0.64
CA ASN A 285 -20.81 3.08 0.27
C ASN A 285 -20.17 2.02 -0.65
N SER A 286 -20.53 0.76 -0.46
CA SER A 286 -19.95 -0.36 -1.22
C SER A 286 -20.34 -0.35 -2.70
N ILE A 287 -21.58 0.03 -3.05
CA ILE A 287 -22.05 0.17 -4.44
C ILE A 287 -21.36 1.35 -5.10
N SER A 288 -21.24 2.50 -4.40
CA SER A 288 -20.48 3.65 -4.86
C SER A 288 -19.08 3.26 -5.34
N LYS A 289 -18.35 2.46 -4.54
CA LYS A 289 -17.00 1.99 -4.92
C LYS A 289 -16.98 1.10 -6.16
N LEU A 290 -18.06 0.35 -6.43
CA LEU A 290 -18.18 -0.44 -7.67
C LEU A 290 -18.40 0.48 -8.87
N ILE A 291 -19.27 1.51 -8.75
CA ILE A 291 -19.46 2.53 -9.80
C ILE A 291 -18.15 3.28 -10.06
N GLU A 292 -17.46 3.71 -9.01
CA GLU A 292 -16.15 4.36 -9.14
C GLU A 292 -15.13 3.48 -9.89
N ARG A 293 -15.14 2.15 -9.68
CA ARG A 293 -14.28 1.20 -10.43
C ARG A 293 -14.63 1.11 -11.90
N LEU A 294 -15.92 1.16 -12.23
CA LEU A 294 -16.39 1.20 -13.62
C LEU A 294 -15.95 2.49 -14.32
N VAL A 295 -16.00 3.63 -13.63
CA VAL A 295 -15.46 4.90 -14.13
C VAL A 295 -13.93 4.83 -14.25
N LEU A 296 -13.25 4.31 -13.24
CA LEU A 296 -11.79 4.14 -13.25
C LEU A 296 -11.31 3.29 -14.44
N SER A 297 -12.01 2.20 -14.76
CA SER A 297 -11.65 1.33 -15.89
C SER A 297 -11.74 2.06 -17.26
N ARG A 298 -12.56 3.09 -17.35
CA ARG A 298 -12.76 3.91 -18.55
C ARG A 298 -11.79 5.10 -18.60
N LEU A 299 -11.62 5.80 -17.50
CA LEU A 299 -10.80 7.01 -17.46
C LEU A 299 -9.29 6.72 -17.35
N SER A 300 -8.90 5.67 -16.61
CA SER A 300 -7.49 5.40 -16.37
C SER A 300 -6.68 5.19 -17.66
N PRO A 301 -7.12 4.40 -18.67
CA PRO A 301 -6.39 4.28 -19.93
C PRO A 301 -6.21 5.63 -20.63
N ILE A 302 -7.27 6.46 -20.70
CA ILE A 302 -7.26 7.77 -21.38
C ILE A 302 -6.23 8.69 -20.72
N ILE A 303 -6.32 8.83 -19.39
CA ILE A 303 -5.47 9.74 -18.63
C ILE A 303 -4.01 9.28 -18.63
N THR A 304 -3.75 8.01 -18.34
CA THR A 304 -2.37 7.51 -18.14
C THR A 304 -1.58 7.32 -19.44
N THR A 305 -2.23 7.26 -20.61
CA THR A 305 -1.57 7.22 -21.91
C THR A 305 -1.40 8.60 -22.55
N SER A 306 -2.02 9.64 -21.98
CA SER A 306 -1.86 11.00 -22.47
C SER A 306 -0.42 11.47 -22.36
N SER A 307 0.06 12.21 -23.35
CA SER A 307 1.39 12.85 -23.34
C SER A 307 1.52 13.92 -22.26
N THR A 308 0.40 14.46 -21.79
CA THR A 308 0.35 15.46 -20.70
C THR A 308 0.40 14.83 -19.31
N PHE A 309 0.18 13.49 -19.21
CA PHE A 309 0.32 12.76 -17.94
C PHE A 309 1.79 12.54 -17.60
N ASN A 310 2.16 12.75 -16.34
CA ASN A 310 3.52 12.49 -15.89
C ASN A 310 3.88 11.01 -15.98
N GLN A 311 4.65 10.61 -17.00
CA GLN A 311 5.06 9.22 -17.20
C GLN A 311 5.98 8.70 -16.10
N LEU A 312 6.60 9.58 -15.28
CA LEU A 312 7.42 9.23 -14.12
C LEU A 312 6.60 9.09 -12.83
N GLN A 313 5.26 9.22 -12.87
CA GLN A 313 4.37 8.87 -11.77
C GLN A 313 4.17 7.36 -11.71
N SER A 314 4.56 6.74 -10.60
CA SER A 314 4.54 5.29 -10.43
C SER A 314 3.37 4.77 -9.59
N ALA A 315 2.71 5.64 -8.82
CA ALA A 315 1.63 5.19 -7.96
C ALA A 315 0.34 4.89 -8.74
N TYR A 316 -0.41 3.89 -8.28
CA TYR A 316 -1.74 3.52 -8.78
C TYR A 316 -1.79 3.11 -10.27
N ARG A 317 -0.68 2.74 -10.84
CA ARG A 317 -0.55 2.28 -12.24
C ARG A 317 -0.21 0.79 -12.30
N LYS A 318 -0.78 0.10 -13.29
CA LYS A 318 -0.47 -1.31 -13.56
C LYS A 318 1.02 -1.46 -13.91
N PHE A 319 1.66 -2.52 -13.44
CA PHE A 319 3.09 -2.81 -13.60
C PHE A 319 4.07 -1.82 -12.93
N HIS A 320 3.56 -0.79 -12.26
CA HIS A 320 4.36 0.15 -11.49
C HIS A 320 4.32 -0.21 -9.99
N SER A 321 5.39 0.11 -9.27
CA SER A 321 5.50 -0.15 -7.83
C SER A 321 6.52 0.80 -7.18
N THR A 322 6.58 0.79 -5.84
CA THR A 322 7.65 1.47 -5.10
C THR A 322 9.04 0.99 -5.54
N GLU A 323 9.16 -0.29 -5.88
CA GLU A 323 10.42 -0.89 -6.34
C GLU A 323 10.84 -0.38 -7.71
N THR A 324 9.92 -0.36 -8.69
CA THR A 324 10.23 0.18 -10.02
C THR A 324 10.55 1.67 -9.98
N CYS A 325 9.86 2.45 -9.15
CA CYS A 325 10.12 3.87 -8.91
C CYS A 325 11.57 4.08 -8.41
N LEU A 326 11.96 3.38 -7.35
CA LEU A 326 13.28 3.51 -6.76
C LEU A 326 14.40 2.96 -7.65
N LEU A 327 14.14 1.90 -8.41
CA LEU A 327 15.13 1.38 -9.36
C LEU A 327 15.47 2.40 -10.44
N LYS A 328 14.50 3.19 -10.91
CA LYS A 328 14.76 4.31 -11.84
C LYS A 328 15.64 5.38 -11.19
N THR A 329 15.23 5.88 -10.03
CA THR A 329 16.01 6.89 -9.28
C THR A 329 17.44 6.39 -9.01
N LEU A 330 17.59 5.16 -8.52
CA LEU A 330 18.91 4.59 -8.24
C LEU A 330 19.75 4.40 -9.52
N SER A 331 19.15 3.99 -10.63
CA SER A 331 19.87 3.82 -11.90
C SER A 331 20.44 5.15 -12.40
N ASP A 332 19.66 6.23 -12.30
CA ASP A 332 20.12 7.57 -12.69
C ASP A 332 21.22 8.07 -11.75
N VAL A 333 21.09 7.81 -10.44
CA VAL A 333 22.13 8.15 -9.45
C VAL A 333 23.41 7.38 -9.69
N TYR A 334 23.34 6.07 -9.98
CA TYR A 334 24.52 5.26 -10.31
C TYR A 334 25.18 5.76 -11.61
N SER A 335 24.42 6.09 -12.64
CA SER A 335 24.94 6.65 -13.88
C SER A 335 25.67 7.97 -13.67
N THR A 336 25.09 8.84 -12.83
CA THR A 336 25.72 10.12 -12.41
C THR A 336 27.06 9.90 -11.69
N ILE A 337 27.11 8.93 -10.78
CA ILE A 337 28.35 8.62 -10.04
C ILE A 337 29.39 7.98 -10.94
N ASP A 338 28.97 7.11 -11.86
CA ASP A 338 29.82 6.43 -12.85
C ASP A 338 30.49 7.40 -13.80
N SER A 339 29.75 8.45 -14.25
CA SER A 339 30.31 9.55 -15.04
C SER A 339 31.32 10.44 -14.26
N GLY A 340 31.53 10.15 -12.98
CA GLY A 340 32.47 10.87 -12.12
C GLY A 340 31.88 12.10 -11.42
N SER A 341 30.57 12.32 -11.47
CA SER A 341 29.85 13.38 -10.75
C SER A 341 29.32 12.91 -9.40
N SER A 342 28.66 13.80 -8.68
CA SER A 342 27.89 13.48 -7.47
C SER A 342 26.42 13.75 -7.73
N ALA A 343 25.52 12.97 -7.16
CA ALA A 343 24.10 13.19 -7.28
C ALA A 343 23.55 13.83 -5.99
N LEU A 344 22.66 14.82 -6.13
CA LEU A 344 21.86 15.33 -5.03
C LEU A 344 20.43 14.81 -5.23
N ILE A 345 19.83 14.27 -4.18
CA ILE A 345 18.42 13.83 -4.14
C ILE A 345 17.71 14.68 -3.09
N ALA A 346 16.65 15.37 -3.49
CA ALA A 346 15.70 16.05 -2.62
C ALA A 346 14.36 15.30 -2.64
N SER A 347 13.92 14.82 -1.49
CA SER A 347 12.60 14.18 -1.30
C SER A 347 11.66 15.22 -0.69
N LEU A 348 10.62 15.59 -1.43
CA LEU A 348 9.66 16.62 -1.05
C LEU A 348 8.41 15.98 -0.46
N ASP A 349 7.92 16.49 0.67
CA ASP A 349 6.64 16.11 1.29
C ASP A 349 5.59 17.20 1.06
N LEU A 350 4.34 16.81 0.82
CA LEU A 350 3.21 17.71 0.69
C LEU A 350 2.28 17.60 1.91
N SER A 351 1.72 18.73 2.35
CA SER A 351 0.77 18.77 3.45
C SER A 351 -0.64 18.50 2.97
N ALA A 352 -1.30 17.44 3.47
CA ALA A 352 -2.71 17.10 3.20
C ALA A 352 -3.09 17.07 1.70
N ALA A 353 -2.21 16.57 0.85
CA ALA A 353 -2.25 16.66 -0.60
C ALA A 353 -3.60 16.23 -1.24
N PHE A 354 -4.23 15.16 -0.72
CA PHE A 354 -5.54 14.71 -1.21
C PHE A 354 -6.71 15.60 -0.76
N ASP A 355 -6.56 16.30 0.35
CA ASP A 355 -7.64 17.03 0.99
C ASP A 355 -7.71 18.52 0.50
N THR A 356 -6.66 18.99 -0.18
CA THR A 356 -6.52 20.40 -0.56
C THR A 356 -6.74 20.69 -2.06
N ILE A 357 -7.08 19.68 -2.86
CA ILE A 357 -7.31 19.81 -4.31
C ILE A 357 -8.48 20.78 -4.59
N HIS A 358 -8.28 21.78 -5.43
CA HIS A 358 -9.34 22.65 -5.92
C HIS A 358 -10.18 21.95 -7.00
N HIS A 359 -11.49 21.79 -6.77
CA HIS A 359 -12.39 21.07 -7.68
C HIS A 359 -12.45 21.72 -9.07
N ASN A 360 -12.58 23.04 -9.14
CA ASN A 360 -12.62 23.76 -10.42
C ASN A 360 -11.33 23.59 -11.23
N THR A 361 -10.16 23.73 -10.58
CA THR A 361 -8.87 23.52 -11.24
C THR A 361 -8.72 22.07 -11.74
N LEU A 362 -9.17 21.09 -10.96
CA LEU A 362 -9.17 19.70 -11.39
C LEU A 362 -10.04 19.48 -12.62
N GLN A 363 -11.28 20.00 -12.63
CA GLN A 363 -12.20 19.89 -13.77
C GLN A 363 -11.62 20.54 -15.02
N THR A 364 -11.14 21.78 -14.91
CA THR A 364 -10.48 22.47 -16.02
C THR A 364 -9.31 21.66 -16.58
N ARG A 365 -8.48 21.10 -15.70
CA ARG A 365 -7.33 20.27 -16.11
C ARG A 365 -7.75 18.98 -16.80
N LEU A 366 -8.82 18.33 -16.32
CA LEU A 366 -9.37 17.15 -16.98
C LEU A 366 -9.91 17.46 -18.38
N GLN A 367 -10.45 18.66 -18.58
CA GLN A 367 -10.90 19.13 -19.88
C GLN A 367 -9.71 19.49 -20.80
N THR A 368 -8.81 20.36 -20.31
CA THR A 368 -7.76 20.94 -21.16
C THR A 368 -6.62 19.98 -21.46
N MET A 369 -6.20 19.17 -20.49
CA MET A 369 -5.05 18.25 -20.65
C MET A 369 -5.44 16.85 -21.14
N TYR A 370 -6.66 16.38 -20.82
CA TYR A 370 -7.07 15.01 -21.13
C TYR A 370 -8.26 14.90 -22.07
N GLY A 371 -8.80 16.02 -22.54
CA GLY A 371 -9.89 16.06 -23.52
C GLY A 371 -11.22 15.49 -23.01
N LEU A 372 -11.44 15.47 -21.70
CA LEU A 372 -12.70 14.98 -21.12
C LEU A 372 -13.74 16.10 -21.19
N SER A 373 -14.98 15.77 -21.58
CA SER A 373 -16.05 16.77 -21.77
C SER A 373 -17.44 16.15 -21.55
N GLY A 374 -18.51 16.89 -21.84
CA GLY A 374 -19.88 16.39 -21.82
C GLY A 374 -20.30 15.74 -20.51
N ASN A 375 -20.98 14.60 -20.61
CA ASN A 375 -21.49 13.85 -19.46
C ASN A 375 -20.37 13.35 -18.52
N ILE A 376 -19.17 13.12 -19.02
CA ILE A 376 -18.01 12.70 -18.18
C ILE A 376 -17.66 13.81 -17.19
N ILE A 377 -17.51 15.05 -17.65
CA ILE A 377 -17.18 16.18 -16.77
C ILE A 377 -18.36 16.52 -15.86
N SER A 378 -19.58 16.47 -16.36
CA SER A 378 -20.79 16.65 -15.54
C SER A 378 -20.85 15.62 -14.39
N TRP A 379 -20.54 14.37 -14.69
CA TRP A 379 -20.49 13.30 -13.69
C TRP A 379 -19.38 13.54 -12.65
N ILE A 380 -18.16 13.93 -13.09
CA ILE A 380 -17.06 14.23 -12.18
C ILE A 380 -17.37 15.46 -11.32
N SER A 381 -18.00 16.47 -11.88
CA SER A 381 -18.48 17.64 -11.15
C SER A 381 -19.49 17.23 -10.08
N SER A 382 -20.49 16.44 -10.45
CA SER A 382 -21.48 15.87 -9.52
C SER A 382 -20.84 14.98 -8.45
N TYR A 383 -19.82 14.19 -8.82
CA TYR A 383 -19.10 13.33 -7.88
C TYR A 383 -18.34 14.12 -6.81
N LEU A 384 -17.81 15.29 -7.15
CA LEU A 384 -17.02 16.15 -6.26
C LEU A 384 -17.88 17.11 -5.42
N SER A 385 -19.02 17.57 -5.96
CA SER A 385 -19.90 18.57 -5.31
C SER A 385 -20.77 17.96 -4.18
N ASP A 386 -21.19 18.83 -3.26
CA ASP A 386 -22.18 18.54 -2.20
C ASP A 386 -21.82 17.33 -1.32
N ARG A 387 -20.56 17.10 -1.12
CA ARG A 387 -20.08 16.01 -0.26
C ARG A 387 -20.04 16.46 1.20
N SER A 388 -20.36 15.52 2.08
CA SER A 388 -20.24 15.71 3.52
C SER A 388 -19.58 14.51 4.21
N TYR A 389 -19.02 14.76 5.37
CA TYR A 389 -18.48 13.70 6.21
C TYR A 389 -18.81 13.93 7.67
N SER A 390 -18.88 12.84 8.42
CA SER A 390 -18.96 12.84 9.89
C SER A 390 -17.85 11.97 10.45
N VAL A 391 -17.24 12.36 11.55
CA VAL A 391 -16.17 11.61 12.21
C VAL A 391 -16.77 10.63 13.21
N SER A 392 -16.42 9.34 13.11
CA SER A 392 -16.91 8.29 14.01
C SER A 392 -15.82 7.82 14.98
N GLY A 393 -16.17 7.72 16.27
CA GLY A 393 -15.30 7.17 17.32
C GLY A 393 -16.12 6.67 18.52
N SER A 394 -15.81 5.46 19.02
CA SER A 394 -16.44 4.87 20.22
C SER A 394 -17.97 4.96 20.26
N ASP A 395 -18.65 4.55 19.18
CA ASP A 395 -20.11 4.55 19.01
C ASP A 395 -20.77 5.95 18.97
N LYS A 396 -19.97 7.01 18.82
CA LYS A 396 -20.43 8.39 18.61
C LYS A 396 -20.01 8.90 17.24
N ILE A 397 -20.79 9.84 16.71
CA ILE A 397 -20.56 10.43 15.39
C ILE A 397 -20.69 11.94 15.51
N SER A 398 -19.76 12.71 14.90
CA SER A 398 -19.84 14.17 14.84
C SER A 398 -20.98 14.66 13.97
N CYS A 399 -21.32 15.94 14.08
CA CYS A 399 -22.18 16.61 13.11
C CYS A 399 -21.62 16.49 11.70
N PRO A 400 -22.48 16.45 10.66
CA PRO A 400 -22.03 16.46 9.27
C PRO A 400 -21.28 17.75 8.94
N THR A 401 -20.11 17.61 8.31
CA THR A 401 -19.26 18.71 7.86
C THR A 401 -19.15 18.68 6.33
N ALA A 402 -19.34 19.80 5.67
CA ALA A 402 -19.22 19.89 4.21
C ALA A 402 -17.76 19.71 3.76
N LEU A 403 -17.56 19.01 2.64
CA LEU A 403 -16.26 18.85 1.98
C LEU A 403 -16.22 19.78 0.76
N THR A 404 -15.57 20.92 0.86
CA THR A 404 -15.51 21.96 -0.18
C THR A 404 -14.30 21.84 -1.11
N SER A 405 -13.31 21.05 -0.73
CA SER A 405 -12.08 20.78 -1.50
C SER A 405 -11.63 19.34 -1.30
N GLY A 406 -10.67 18.91 -2.11
CA GLY A 406 -10.06 17.59 -2.01
C GLY A 406 -10.91 16.46 -2.57
N VAL A 407 -10.36 15.26 -2.45
CA VAL A 407 -11.02 13.99 -2.81
C VAL A 407 -11.02 13.07 -1.61
N PRO A 408 -12.11 12.31 -1.36
CA PRO A 408 -12.20 11.48 -0.15
C PRO A 408 -11.07 10.45 -0.03
N GLN A 409 -10.30 10.49 1.06
CA GLN A 409 -9.28 9.49 1.33
C GLN A 409 -9.93 8.13 1.61
N GLY A 410 -9.94 7.25 0.62
CA GLY A 410 -10.61 5.94 0.67
C GLY A 410 -11.56 5.71 -0.50
N SER A 411 -11.74 6.70 -1.39
CA SER A 411 -12.40 6.56 -2.68
C SER A 411 -11.53 5.76 -3.67
N VAL A 412 -12.16 5.26 -4.70
CA VAL A 412 -11.47 4.51 -5.77
C VAL A 412 -10.90 5.47 -6.82
N LEU A 413 -11.58 6.57 -7.09
CA LEU A 413 -11.15 7.58 -8.08
C LEU A 413 -10.13 8.57 -7.53
N GLY A 414 -10.13 8.84 -6.23
CA GLY A 414 -9.23 9.81 -5.61
C GLY A 414 -7.76 9.70 -6.05
N PRO A 415 -7.17 8.50 -6.08
CA PRO A 415 -5.81 8.31 -6.57
C PRO A 415 -5.57 8.76 -8.01
N LEU A 416 -6.46 8.43 -8.96
CA LEU A 416 -6.34 8.84 -10.35
C LEU A 416 -6.49 10.36 -10.48
N LEU A 417 -7.50 10.93 -9.82
CA LEU A 417 -7.76 12.37 -9.84
C LEU A 417 -6.58 13.17 -9.25
N PHE A 418 -5.99 12.69 -8.15
CA PHE A 418 -4.81 13.32 -7.57
C PHE A 418 -3.59 13.25 -8.51
N THR A 419 -3.28 12.06 -9.07
CA THR A 419 -2.12 11.91 -9.95
C THR A 419 -2.26 12.70 -11.26
N SER A 420 -3.48 12.84 -11.80
CA SER A 420 -3.75 13.74 -12.93
C SER A 420 -3.60 15.21 -12.55
N TYR A 421 -4.04 15.56 -11.33
CA TYR A 421 -3.94 16.91 -10.81
C TYR A 421 -2.50 17.40 -10.66
N ILE A 422 -1.60 16.54 -10.17
CA ILE A 422 -0.21 16.91 -9.90
C ILE A 422 0.72 16.74 -11.12
N SER A 423 0.24 16.13 -12.20
CA SER A 423 1.06 15.82 -13.40
C SER A 423 1.88 16.98 -13.96
N PRO A 424 1.41 18.24 -14.00
CA PRO A 424 2.16 19.35 -14.60
C PRO A 424 3.50 19.66 -13.95
N ILE A 425 3.76 19.22 -12.72
CA ILE A 425 5.06 19.48 -12.08
C ILE A 425 6.23 18.85 -12.85
N SER A 426 5.98 17.81 -13.66
CA SER A 426 7.03 17.17 -14.44
C SER A 426 7.63 18.11 -15.50
N SER A 427 6.79 18.87 -16.18
CA SER A 427 7.23 19.88 -17.16
C SER A 427 8.00 21.02 -16.49
N ILE A 428 7.57 21.46 -15.30
CA ILE A 428 8.26 22.48 -14.53
C ILE A 428 9.66 21.99 -14.16
N VAL A 429 9.79 20.80 -13.57
CA VAL A 429 11.10 20.24 -13.17
C VAL A 429 12.02 20.09 -14.39
N SER A 430 11.48 19.57 -15.51
CA SER A 430 12.24 19.37 -16.73
C SER A 430 12.72 20.67 -17.36
N SER A 431 11.96 21.77 -17.26
CA SER A 431 12.37 23.10 -17.81
C SER A 431 13.61 23.67 -17.12
N TYR A 432 13.90 23.22 -15.89
CA TYR A 432 15.15 23.57 -15.18
C TYR A 432 16.29 22.56 -15.39
N GLY A 433 16.13 21.60 -16.32
CA GLY A 433 17.12 20.56 -16.59
C GLY A 433 17.29 19.55 -15.44
N LEU A 434 16.29 19.45 -14.56
CA LEU A 434 16.29 18.54 -13.44
C LEU A 434 15.48 17.28 -13.76
N THR A 435 15.75 16.20 -13.05
CA THR A 435 15.02 14.95 -13.17
C THR A 435 14.18 14.70 -11.93
N GLN A 436 13.04 14.08 -12.10
CA GLN A 436 12.15 13.72 -10.98
C GLN A 436 11.66 12.29 -11.08
N GLN A 437 11.18 11.77 -9.98
CA GLN A 437 10.40 10.53 -9.89
C GLN A 437 9.30 10.73 -8.85
N GLN A 438 8.07 10.27 -9.16
CA GLN A 438 6.93 10.42 -8.27
C GLN A 438 6.33 9.08 -7.86
N TYR A 439 5.86 9.03 -6.63
CA TYR A 439 4.99 7.96 -6.12
C TYR A 439 3.85 8.59 -5.28
N ALA A 440 2.70 8.81 -5.89
CA ALA A 440 1.59 9.61 -5.35
C ALA A 440 2.05 11.05 -5.04
N ASP A 441 1.98 11.46 -3.79
CA ASP A 441 2.43 12.75 -3.28
C ASP A 441 3.94 12.79 -3.00
N ASP A 442 4.60 11.64 -2.80
CA ASP A 442 6.05 11.59 -2.62
C ASP A 442 6.76 11.95 -3.93
N THR A 443 7.40 13.11 -3.96
CA THR A 443 8.15 13.62 -5.11
C THR A 443 9.64 13.67 -4.81
N GLN A 444 10.43 12.99 -5.63
CA GLN A 444 11.89 13.02 -5.58
C GLN A 444 12.42 13.82 -6.75
N ILE A 445 13.21 14.85 -6.47
CA ILE A 445 13.94 15.62 -7.48
C ILE A 445 15.42 15.28 -7.32
N TYR A 446 16.08 14.99 -8.41
CA TYR A 446 17.49 14.68 -8.37
C TYR A 446 18.25 15.28 -9.54
N LEU A 447 19.52 15.59 -9.29
CA LEU A 447 20.40 16.27 -10.24
C LEU A 447 21.83 15.81 -10.09
N SER A 448 22.61 15.96 -11.17
CA SER A 448 24.03 15.83 -11.17
C SER A 448 24.68 17.14 -10.70
N LEU A 449 25.52 17.08 -9.67
CA LEU A 449 26.32 18.22 -9.26
C LEU A 449 27.51 18.40 -10.20
N SER A 450 27.68 19.59 -10.74
CA SER A 450 28.83 19.90 -11.58
C SER A 450 30.14 19.65 -10.84
N LYS A 451 31.13 19.13 -11.55
CA LYS A 451 32.47 18.87 -10.98
C LYS A 451 33.24 20.16 -10.69
N THR A 452 33.02 21.17 -11.51
CA THR A 452 33.69 22.48 -11.46
C THR A 452 32.95 23.47 -10.56
N ASP A 453 31.61 23.51 -10.66
CA ASP A 453 30.77 24.41 -9.88
C ASP A 453 29.51 23.71 -9.33
N PRO A 454 29.61 23.03 -8.17
CA PRO A 454 28.45 22.42 -7.53
C PRO A 454 27.39 23.44 -7.09
N ARG A 455 27.79 24.70 -6.80
CA ARG A 455 26.88 25.75 -6.34
C ARG A 455 25.92 26.20 -7.46
N ALA A 456 26.39 26.29 -8.70
CA ALA A 456 25.52 26.57 -9.84
C ALA A 456 24.40 25.51 -10.00
N SER A 457 24.74 24.23 -9.85
CA SER A 457 23.73 23.14 -9.88
C SER A 457 22.68 23.27 -8.78
N ILE A 458 23.10 23.72 -7.58
CA ILE A 458 22.18 23.94 -6.44
C ILE A 458 21.31 25.16 -6.66
N ASN A 459 21.85 26.23 -7.26
CA ASN A 459 21.05 27.40 -7.62
C ASN A 459 19.93 27.04 -8.61
N SER A 460 20.21 26.17 -9.59
CA SER A 460 19.15 25.65 -10.50
C SER A 460 18.07 24.88 -9.72
N LEU A 461 18.47 24.07 -8.73
CA LEU A 461 17.52 23.39 -7.83
C LEU A 461 16.68 24.40 -7.05
N HIS A 462 17.31 25.43 -6.43
CA HIS A 462 16.57 26.42 -5.65
C HIS A 462 15.59 27.20 -6.51
N THR A 463 15.97 27.58 -7.75
CA THR A 463 15.05 28.24 -8.69
C THR A 463 13.88 27.34 -9.07
N CYS A 464 14.13 26.06 -9.33
CA CYS A 464 13.08 25.08 -9.58
C CYS A 464 12.14 24.91 -8.37
N LEU A 465 12.69 24.78 -7.15
CA LEU A 465 11.91 24.65 -5.93
C LEU A 465 11.04 25.90 -5.67
N SER A 466 11.54 27.09 -5.97
CA SER A 466 10.78 28.34 -5.89
C SER A 466 9.63 28.37 -6.91
N ALA A 467 9.88 27.93 -8.15
CA ALA A 467 8.83 27.81 -9.16
C ALA A 467 7.77 26.78 -8.75
N LEU A 468 8.18 25.62 -8.23
CA LEU A 468 7.27 24.61 -7.70
C LEU A 468 6.47 25.13 -6.51
N ARG A 469 7.07 25.93 -5.62
CA ARG A 469 6.35 26.53 -4.47
C ARG A 469 5.20 27.44 -4.94
N ILE A 470 5.48 28.27 -5.95
CA ILE A 470 4.45 29.14 -6.56
C ILE A 470 3.37 28.27 -7.20
N TRP A 471 3.76 27.29 -8.01
CA TRP A 471 2.81 26.38 -8.67
C TRP A 471 1.94 25.64 -7.66
N PHE A 472 2.54 25.08 -6.59
CA PHE A 472 1.79 24.40 -5.54
C PHE A 472 0.79 25.33 -4.87
N ALA A 473 1.20 26.58 -4.52
CA ALA A 473 0.30 27.55 -3.90
C ALA A 473 -0.89 27.90 -4.78
N LEU A 474 -0.65 28.15 -6.09
CA LEU A 474 -1.71 28.40 -7.08
C LEU A 474 -2.70 27.22 -7.19
N ASN A 475 -2.25 26.01 -6.91
CA ASN A 475 -3.03 24.78 -6.96
C ASN A 475 -3.51 24.29 -5.57
N GLY A 476 -3.49 25.12 -4.54
CA GLY A 476 -3.95 24.78 -3.20
C GLY A 476 -3.07 23.79 -2.43
N LEU A 477 -1.93 23.38 -3.00
CA LEU A 477 -0.98 22.45 -2.38
C LEU A 477 0.08 23.21 -1.60
N THR A 478 0.62 22.61 -0.54
CA THR A 478 1.64 23.23 0.31
C THR A 478 2.79 22.27 0.55
N LEU A 479 4.02 22.72 0.25
CA LEU A 479 5.24 22.02 0.61
C LEU A 479 5.40 21.94 2.13
N ASN A 480 6.01 20.86 2.60
CA ASN A 480 6.33 20.66 4.01
C ASN A 480 7.86 20.55 4.20
N PRO A 481 8.57 21.68 4.41
CA PRO A 481 10.02 21.64 4.58
C PRO A 481 10.48 20.78 5.75
N THR A 482 9.70 20.73 6.85
CA THR A 482 10.09 19.99 8.07
C THR A 482 10.12 18.48 7.88
N LYS A 483 9.44 17.96 6.85
CA LYS A 483 9.44 16.54 6.47
C LYS A 483 10.19 16.26 5.19
N SER A 484 10.58 17.30 4.47
CA SER A 484 11.42 17.16 3.28
C SER A 484 12.84 16.77 3.70
N GLU A 485 13.47 15.89 2.94
CA GLU A 485 14.82 15.37 3.22
C GLU A 485 15.70 15.55 2.00
N ALA A 486 17.01 15.77 2.22
CA ALA A 486 17.96 15.87 1.13
C ALA A 486 19.26 15.11 1.45
N ILE A 487 19.89 14.54 0.41
CA ILE A 487 21.13 13.80 0.52
C ILE A 487 22.01 14.02 -0.71
N ILE A 488 23.32 14.09 -0.49
CA ILE A 488 24.31 13.96 -1.56
C ILE A 488 24.82 12.52 -1.58
N VAL A 489 24.77 11.93 -2.75
CA VAL A 489 25.22 10.56 -3.00
C VAL A 489 26.43 10.57 -3.94
N SER A 490 27.54 9.96 -3.52
CA SER A 490 28.77 9.87 -4.30
C SER A 490 29.73 8.86 -3.72
N THR A 491 30.96 8.81 -4.25
CA THR A 491 32.06 8.09 -3.61
C THR A 491 32.45 8.78 -2.29
N ASN A 492 32.93 7.99 -1.32
CA ASN A 492 33.30 8.51 0.01
C ASN A 492 34.27 9.70 -0.04
N GLN A 493 35.24 9.70 -0.98
CA GLN A 493 36.20 10.78 -1.15
C GLN A 493 35.54 12.07 -1.62
N ARG A 494 34.59 11.98 -2.59
CA ARG A 494 33.86 13.14 -3.12
C ARG A 494 32.90 13.73 -2.09
N VAL A 495 32.19 12.88 -1.35
CA VAL A 495 31.31 13.33 -0.25
C VAL A 495 32.10 14.13 0.78
N LYS A 496 33.28 13.65 1.20
CA LYS A 496 34.14 14.39 2.12
C LYS A 496 34.59 15.76 1.56
N LYS A 497 34.93 15.81 0.26
CA LYS A 497 35.33 17.06 -0.41
C LYS A 497 34.15 18.06 -0.47
N LEU A 498 32.96 17.60 -0.79
CA LEU A 498 31.74 18.44 -0.86
C LEU A 498 31.35 18.97 0.52
N ASN A 499 31.43 18.15 1.57
CA ASN A 499 31.18 18.60 2.93
C ASN A 499 32.22 19.67 3.38
N ALA A 500 33.47 19.50 2.98
CA ALA A 500 34.54 20.50 3.26
C ALA A 500 34.32 21.83 2.50
N SER A 501 33.60 21.85 1.39
CA SER A 501 33.27 23.07 0.65
C SER A 501 32.10 23.89 1.26
N GLY A 502 31.60 23.47 2.44
CA GLY A 502 30.55 24.18 3.17
C GLY A 502 29.13 23.93 2.63
N LEU A 503 28.95 22.90 1.79
CA LEU A 503 27.64 22.53 1.29
C LEU A 503 26.93 21.64 2.32
N THR A 504 26.07 22.23 3.16
CA THR A 504 25.41 21.55 4.29
C THR A 504 23.89 21.50 4.20
N GLU A 505 23.28 22.30 3.34
CA GLU A 505 21.83 22.45 3.26
C GLU A 505 21.33 22.83 1.85
N ILE A 506 20.05 22.64 1.61
CA ILE A 506 19.31 23.20 0.49
C ILE A 506 18.13 24.03 1.03
N LEU A 507 17.63 24.98 0.26
CA LEU A 507 16.44 25.76 0.62
C LEU A 507 15.20 25.13 0.00
N VAL A 508 14.23 24.80 0.84
CA VAL A 508 12.89 24.36 0.44
C VAL A 508 11.88 25.32 1.05
N ASP A 509 11.08 26.01 0.25
CA ASP A 509 10.15 27.04 0.72
C ASP A 509 10.83 28.07 1.66
N SER A 510 11.98 28.58 1.24
CA SER A 510 12.84 29.49 2.02
C SER A 510 13.33 28.95 3.36
N SER A 511 13.03 27.70 3.70
CA SER A 511 13.47 27.04 4.92
C SER A 511 14.67 26.14 4.64
N PRO A 512 15.73 26.17 5.50
CA PRO A 512 16.88 25.32 5.32
C PRO A 512 16.56 23.85 5.64
N VAL A 513 16.84 22.96 4.69
CA VAL A 513 16.78 21.50 4.84
C VAL A 513 18.21 20.99 4.84
N LEU A 514 18.65 20.48 5.98
CA LEU A 514 20.01 19.98 6.15
C LEU A 514 20.26 18.72 5.31
N LEU A 515 21.44 18.64 4.68
CA LEU A 515 21.87 17.45 3.97
C LEU A 515 22.14 16.32 4.96
N SER A 516 21.36 15.27 4.87
CA SER A 516 21.43 14.12 5.77
C SER A 516 22.44 13.08 5.26
N PRO A 517 23.15 12.35 6.14
CA PRO A 517 24.00 11.23 5.73
C PRO A 517 23.16 10.04 5.20
N HIS A 518 21.86 10.05 5.40
CA HIS A 518 20.92 9.05 4.90
C HIS A 518 19.51 9.60 4.89
N ILE A 519 18.72 9.22 3.90
CA ILE A 519 17.28 9.50 3.79
C ILE A 519 16.50 8.19 3.71
N THR A 520 15.19 8.25 4.03
CA THR A 520 14.32 7.09 3.88
C THR A 520 13.16 7.44 2.97
N THR A 521 13.16 6.89 1.77
CA THR A 521 12.14 7.12 0.76
C THR A 521 11.48 5.80 0.36
N LEU A 522 10.15 5.78 0.29
CA LEU A 522 9.34 4.59 -0.04
C LEU A 522 9.75 3.32 0.75
N GLY A 523 10.28 3.50 1.97
CA GLY A 523 10.73 2.40 2.82
C GLY A 523 12.16 1.91 2.59
N LEU A 524 12.89 2.45 1.60
CA LEU A 524 14.32 2.21 1.41
C LEU A 524 15.14 3.29 2.11
N THR A 525 16.08 2.90 2.96
CA THR A 525 17.05 3.82 3.54
C THR A 525 18.27 3.89 2.64
N ILE A 526 18.50 5.05 2.03
CA ILE A 526 19.63 5.34 1.13
C ILE A 526 20.67 6.08 1.94
N ASP A 527 21.92 5.64 1.91
CA ASP A 527 23.08 6.33 2.50
C ASP A 527 23.93 7.00 1.41
N ASN A 528 24.72 7.98 1.78
CA ASN A 528 25.53 8.81 0.88
C ASN A 528 26.54 8.03 0.01
N SER A 529 26.80 6.76 0.30
CA SER A 529 27.73 5.88 -0.44
C SER A 529 27.05 4.65 -1.02
N LEU A 530 25.72 4.55 -0.96
CA LEU A 530 24.89 3.44 -1.44
C LEU A 530 25.32 2.07 -0.89
N THR A 531 25.76 2.03 0.36
CA THR A 531 26.15 0.77 1.01
C THR A 531 24.95 -0.05 1.46
N PHE A 532 23.79 0.59 1.69
CA PHE A 532 22.56 0.01 2.24
C PHE A 532 22.73 -0.66 3.62
N THR A 533 23.85 -0.44 4.30
CA THR A 533 24.11 -1.09 5.59
C THR A 533 23.08 -0.70 6.65
N LYS A 534 22.65 0.58 6.68
CA LYS A 534 21.62 1.06 7.61
C LYS A 534 20.24 0.45 7.28
N HIS A 535 19.91 0.34 5.99
CA HIS A 535 18.69 -0.33 5.53
C HIS A 535 18.66 -1.79 6.01
N VAL A 536 19.73 -2.55 5.72
CA VAL A 536 19.84 -3.95 6.15
C VAL A 536 19.73 -4.09 7.68
N LYS A 537 20.33 -3.19 8.47
CA LYS A 537 20.17 -3.17 9.93
C LYS A 537 18.72 -2.93 10.35
N THR A 538 17.98 -2.04 9.68
CA THR A 538 16.57 -1.74 9.97
C THR A 538 15.69 -2.94 9.66
N VAL A 539 15.84 -3.54 8.48
CA VAL A 539 15.14 -4.78 8.09
C VAL A 539 15.44 -5.92 9.08
N SER A 540 16.72 -6.03 9.48
CA SER A 540 17.16 -7.06 10.43
C SER A 540 16.46 -6.94 11.78
N ARG A 541 16.35 -5.72 12.33
CA ARG A 541 15.62 -5.51 13.60
C ARG A 541 14.15 -5.89 13.48
N ALA A 542 13.50 -5.48 12.41
CA ALA A 542 12.08 -5.79 12.16
C ALA A 542 11.86 -7.30 12.00
N CYS A 543 12.71 -7.99 11.24
CA CYS A 543 12.63 -9.44 11.10
C CYS A 543 12.87 -10.18 12.43
N MET A 544 13.88 -9.76 13.22
CA MET A 544 14.17 -10.38 14.52
C MET A 544 13.03 -10.22 15.52
N PHE A 545 12.32 -9.10 15.49
CA PHE A 545 11.12 -8.92 16.29
C PHE A 545 10.07 -9.99 15.96
N HIS A 546 9.76 -10.20 14.69
CA HIS A 546 8.79 -11.21 14.25
C HIS A 546 9.27 -12.65 14.46
N ILE A 547 10.57 -12.92 14.30
CA ILE A 547 11.17 -14.25 14.59
C ILE A 547 10.99 -14.59 16.07
N ARG A 548 11.24 -13.63 16.97
CA ARG A 548 11.05 -13.83 18.43
C ARG A 548 9.58 -14.07 18.76
N ALA A 549 8.67 -13.26 18.20
CA ALA A 549 7.24 -13.44 18.40
C ALA A 549 6.76 -14.81 17.90
N LEU A 550 7.17 -15.22 16.70
CA LEU A 550 6.84 -16.55 16.16
C LEU A 550 7.42 -17.68 17.01
N LYS A 551 8.68 -17.55 17.48
CA LYS A 551 9.30 -18.53 18.36
C LYS A 551 8.50 -18.75 19.65
N HIS A 552 7.96 -17.68 20.22
CA HIS A 552 7.15 -17.74 21.45
C HIS A 552 5.88 -18.57 21.27
N ILE A 553 5.19 -18.44 20.13
CA ILE A 553 3.92 -19.13 19.88
C ILE A 553 4.08 -20.42 19.05
N ARG A 554 5.30 -20.76 18.61
CA ARG A 554 5.56 -21.84 17.65
C ARG A 554 5.00 -23.20 18.08
N HIS A 555 5.05 -23.51 19.35
CA HIS A 555 4.53 -24.77 19.92
C HIS A 555 3.00 -24.90 19.82
N LEU A 556 2.28 -23.81 19.55
CA LEU A 556 0.83 -23.77 19.37
C LEU A 556 0.40 -23.88 17.90
N LEU A 557 1.34 -23.89 16.96
CA LEU A 557 1.09 -23.80 15.53
C LEU A 557 1.49 -25.09 14.81
N SER A 558 0.73 -25.43 13.76
CA SER A 558 1.20 -26.42 12.79
C SER A 558 2.42 -25.89 12.03
N GLN A 559 3.18 -26.76 11.39
CA GLN A 559 4.30 -26.35 10.54
C GLN A 559 3.83 -25.48 9.37
N GLN A 560 2.69 -25.82 8.77
CA GLN A 560 2.10 -25.05 7.67
C GLN A 560 1.72 -23.63 8.09
N ASP A 561 1.07 -23.46 9.25
CA ASP A 561 0.70 -22.16 9.79
C ASP A 561 1.93 -21.32 10.15
N ALA A 562 2.92 -21.94 10.79
CA ALA A 562 4.18 -21.28 11.11
C ALA A 562 4.93 -20.82 9.85
N ASN A 563 4.93 -21.63 8.78
CA ASN A 563 5.49 -21.27 7.48
C ASN A 563 4.72 -20.12 6.84
N ALA A 564 3.39 -20.11 6.88
CA ALA A 564 2.56 -19.02 6.36
C ALA A 564 2.83 -17.71 7.10
N ILE A 565 2.89 -17.75 8.44
CA ILE A 565 3.21 -16.55 9.26
C ILE A 565 4.63 -16.04 8.95
N ALA A 566 5.62 -16.92 8.88
CA ALA A 566 6.99 -16.55 8.57
C ALA A 566 7.11 -15.93 7.16
N THR A 567 6.39 -16.48 6.19
CA THR A 567 6.34 -15.91 4.83
C THR A 567 5.70 -14.53 4.82
N CYS A 568 4.59 -14.34 5.50
CA CYS A 568 3.90 -13.04 5.54
C CYS A 568 4.66 -11.96 6.33
N LEU A 569 5.32 -12.30 7.45
CA LEU A 569 5.92 -11.30 8.34
C LEU A 569 7.42 -11.12 8.16
N ILE A 570 8.13 -12.14 7.72
CA ILE A 570 9.60 -12.15 7.65
C ILE A 570 10.04 -12.14 6.20
N ASN A 571 9.61 -13.13 5.38
CA ASN A 571 10.03 -13.18 3.98
C ASN A 571 9.54 -11.98 3.18
N SER A 572 8.32 -11.48 3.43
CA SER A 572 7.82 -10.27 2.78
C SER A 572 8.71 -9.04 3.03
N LYS A 573 9.31 -8.93 4.23
CA LYS A 573 10.26 -7.85 4.55
C LYS A 573 11.64 -8.06 3.90
N LEU A 574 12.05 -9.33 3.75
CA LEU A 574 13.31 -9.69 3.07
C LEU A 574 13.19 -9.52 1.54
N ASP A 575 11.97 -9.58 0.98
CA ASP A 575 11.69 -9.41 -0.44
C ASP A 575 11.34 -7.98 -0.84
N TYR A 576 10.97 -7.14 0.12
CA TYR A 576 10.61 -5.75 -0.17
C TYR A 576 11.84 -4.97 -0.59
N LEU A 577 11.84 -4.44 -1.82
CA LEU A 577 12.93 -3.66 -2.42
C LEU A 577 14.28 -4.41 -2.47
N ASN A 578 14.26 -5.74 -2.49
CA ASN A 578 15.50 -6.51 -2.44
C ASN A 578 16.31 -6.43 -3.75
N SER A 579 15.71 -6.04 -4.88
CA SER A 579 16.43 -5.77 -6.13
C SER A 579 17.45 -4.64 -5.99
N ALA A 580 17.19 -3.64 -5.14
CA ALA A 580 18.15 -2.58 -4.82
C ALA A 580 19.40 -3.09 -4.06
N LEU A 581 19.34 -4.31 -3.50
CA LEU A 581 20.46 -4.95 -2.80
C LEU A 581 21.30 -5.86 -3.70
N TYR A 582 21.07 -5.83 -5.02
CA TYR A 582 21.89 -6.59 -5.96
C TYR A 582 23.37 -6.19 -5.81
N ASN A 583 24.23 -7.18 -5.78
CA ASN A 583 25.68 -6.99 -5.62
C ASN A 583 26.10 -6.17 -4.39
N THR A 584 25.25 -6.09 -3.35
CA THR A 584 25.60 -5.47 -2.06
C THR A 584 26.74 -6.23 -1.37
N SER A 585 27.33 -5.63 -0.32
CA SER A 585 28.45 -6.24 0.41
C SER A 585 28.12 -7.65 0.94
N LYS A 586 29.13 -8.54 0.94
CA LYS A 586 29.02 -9.89 1.52
C LYS A 586 28.50 -9.87 2.97
N SER A 587 28.88 -8.86 3.76
CA SER A 587 28.43 -8.68 5.14
C SER A 587 26.92 -8.44 5.22
N ASN A 588 26.35 -7.62 4.32
CA ASN A 588 24.90 -7.38 4.24
C ASN A 588 24.13 -8.66 3.84
N LEU A 589 24.60 -9.35 2.79
CA LEU A 589 23.99 -10.61 2.36
C LEU A 589 24.02 -11.66 3.46
N LEU A 590 25.15 -11.82 4.16
CA LEU A 590 25.28 -12.75 5.28
C LEU A 590 24.37 -12.38 6.46
N ALA A 591 24.18 -11.09 6.74
CA ALA A 591 23.29 -10.64 7.80
C ALA A 591 21.83 -11.06 7.48
N LEU A 592 21.34 -10.80 6.26
CA LEU A 592 20.00 -11.19 5.82
C LEU A 592 19.84 -12.71 5.75
N GLN A 593 20.86 -13.43 5.26
CA GLN A 593 20.84 -14.91 5.19
C GLN A 593 20.76 -15.54 6.59
N ARG A 594 21.48 -15.01 7.58
CA ARG A 594 21.38 -15.46 8.98
C ARG A 594 19.96 -15.31 9.54
N LEU A 595 19.26 -14.23 9.22
CA LEU A 595 17.86 -14.01 9.63
C LEU A 595 16.94 -15.05 9.00
N GLN A 596 17.07 -15.29 7.70
CA GLN A 596 16.28 -16.31 7.00
C GLN A 596 16.52 -17.71 7.60
N ASN A 597 17.78 -18.04 7.88
CA ASN A 597 18.13 -19.31 8.52
C ASN A 597 17.55 -19.44 9.94
N CYS A 598 17.54 -18.34 10.72
CA CYS A 598 16.89 -18.34 12.04
C CYS A 598 15.38 -18.54 11.93
N ALA A 599 14.72 -17.88 10.96
CA ALA A 599 13.30 -18.07 10.72
C ALA A 599 12.97 -19.52 10.32
N ALA A 600 13.76 -20.12 9.43
CA ALA A 600 13.59 -21.51 9.01
C ALA A 600 13.74 -22.49 10.18
N ARG A 601 14.73 -22.30 11.07
CA ARG A 601 14.88 -23.11 12.28
C ARG A 601 13.66 -22.99 13.20
N VAL A 602 13.14 -21.81 13.39
CA VAL A 602 11.93 -21.62 14.20
C VAL A 602 10.74 -22.34 13.57
N VAL A 603 10.51 -22.19 12.27
CA VAL A 603 9.37 -22.82 11.56
C VAL A 603 9.45 -24.36 11.66
N LEU A 604 10.63 -24.94 11.49
CA LEU A 604 10.82 -26.41 11.51
C LEU A 604 11.11 -26.95 12.91
N GLN A 605 11.20 -26.11 13.95
CA GLN A 605 11.65 -26.48 15.31
C GLN A 605 12.99 -27.23 15.29
N ALA A 606 13.86 -26.86 14.35
CA ALA A 606 15.13 -27.54 14.13
C ALA A 606 16.22 -27.08 15.12
N PRO A 607 17.15 -27.94 15.53
CA PRO A 607 18.28 -27.57 16.35
C PRO A 607 19.15 -26.49 15.73
N ASN A 608 19.84 -25.71 16.55
CA ASN A 608 20.70 -24.61 16.08
C ASN A 608 21.83 -25.07 15.13
N ARG A 609 22.29 -26.32 15.24
CA ARG A 609 23.35 -26.91 14.41
C ARG A 609 22.86 -27.50 13.09
N SER A 610 21.53 -27.52 12.83
CA SER A 610 20.98 -28.06 11.57
C SER A 610 21.48 -27.28 10.35
N PRO A 611 21.89 -27.99 9.25
CA PRO A 611 22.36 -27.38 8.03
C PRO A 611 21.31 -26.44 7.40
N PRO A 612 21.62 -25.14 7.18
CA PRO A 612 20.63 -24.18 6.72
C PRO A 612 20.00 -24.51 5.37
N LEU A 613 20.79 -24.98 4.41
CA LEU A 613 20.28 -25.30 3.05
C LEU A 613 19.21 -26.39 3.08
N LYS A 614 19.39 -27.44 3.89
CA LYS A 614 18.38 -28.49 4.05
C LYS A 614 17.05 -27.93 4.59
N LEU A 615 17.10 -27.00 5.54
CA LEU A 615 15.91 -26.36 6.10
C LEU A 615 15.20 -25.46 5.07
N LEU A 616 15.96 -24.68 4.30
CA LEU A 616 15.41 -23.82 3.26
C LEU A 616 14.76 -24.66 2.15
N ASN A 617 15.38 -25.75 1.74
CA ASN A 617 14.83 -26.68 0.75
C ASN A 617 13.51 -27.29 1.23
N THR A 618 13.44 -27.75 2.49
CA THR A 618 12.20 -28.30 3.10
C THR A 618 11.05 -27.28 3.08
N LEU A 619 11.36 -25.98 3.25
CA LEU A 619 10.37 -24.91 3.25
C LEU A 619 10.13 -24.32 1.86
N HIS A 620 10.83 -24.77 0.83
CA HIS A 620 10.84 -24.18 -0.52
C HIS A 620 11.18 -22.66 -0.50
N TRP A 621 12.16 -22.28 0.33
CA TRP A 621 12.66 -20.91 0.42
C TRP A 621 13.99 -20.76 -0.32
N LEU A 622 14.02 -19.93 -1.34
CA LEU A 622 15.28 -19.56 -2.02
C LEU A 622 16.18 -18.79 -1.05
N PRO A 623 17.51 -19.07 -1.02
CA PRO A 623 18.47 -18.22 -0.31
C PRO A 623 18.44 -16.76 -0.77
N ILE A 624 18.86 -15.82 0.09
CA ILE A 624 18.74 -14.37 -0.14
C ILE A 624 19.32 -13.94 -1.49
N LYS A 625 20.51 -14.42 -1.87
CA LYS A 625 21.10 -14.10 -3.18
C LYS A 625 20.16 -14.45 -4.33
N TYR A 626 19.67 -15.67 -4.36
CA TYR A 626 18.77 -16.15 -5.40
C TYR A 626 17.37 -15.52 -5.35
N ARG A 627 16.94 -14.99 -4.20
CA ARG A 627 15.71 -14.18 -4.12
C ARG A 627 15.88 -12.85 -4.82
N ILE A 628 17.05 -12.23 -4.70
CA ILE A 628 17.39 -10.99 -5.41
C ILE A 628 17.43 -11.25 -6.93
N ASP A 629 18.14 -12.30 -7.35
CA ASP A 629 18.23 -12.71 -8.76
C ASP A 629 16.84 -13.04 -9.35
N TYR A 630 16.01 -13.76 -8.58
CA TYR A 630 14.62 -14.06 -8.94
C TYR A 630 13.80 -12.78 -9.18
N LYS A 631 13.92 -11.79 -8.28
CA LYS A 631 13.18 -10.53 -8.39
C LYS A 631 13.61 -9.74 -9.62
N ILE A 632 14.92 -9.60 -9.84
CA ILE A 632 15.46 -8.91 -11.02
C ILE A 632 15.03 -9.60 -12.31
N ALA A 633 15.17 -10.92 -12.42
CA ALA A 633 14.75 -11.66 -13.60
C ALA A 633 13.25 -11.55 -13.87
N SER A 634 12.41 -11.60 -12.79
CA SER A 634 10.96 -11.44 -12.90
C SER A 634 10.57 -10.04 -13.39
N LEU A 635 11.21 -8.98 -12.86
CA LEU A 635 11.02 -7.61 -13.33
C LEU A 635 11.47 -7.46 -14.79
N THR A 636 12.63 -7.98 -15.14
CA THR A 636 13.16 -7.94 -16.52
C THR A 636 12.20 -8.62 -17.49
N HIS A 637 11.67 -9.79 -17.15
CA HIS A 637 10.66 -10.46 -17.96
C HIS A 637 9.42 -9.59 -18.18
N THR A 638 8.90 -8.95 -17.11
CA THR A 638 7.74 -8.04 -17.21
C THR A 638 8.05 -6.86 -18.13
N LEU A 639 9.24 -6.26 -18.02
CA LEU A 639 9.66 -5.14 -18.87
C LEU A 639 9.75 -5.55 -20.35
N LEU A 640 10.24 -6.74 -20.64
CA LEU A 640 10.36 -7.23 -22.02
C LEU A 640 9.01 -7.61 -22.64
N THR A 641 8.07 -8.12 -21.84
CA THR A 641 6.75 -8.58 -22.33
C THR A 641 5.70 -7.48 -22.38
N GLU A 642 5.66 -6.61 -21.37
CA GLU A 642 4.63 -5.59 -21.21
C GLU A 642 5.09 -4.18 -21.59
N GLN A 643 6.40 -3.98 -21.79
CA GLN A 643 7.05 -2.69 -22.05
C GLN A 643 6.69 -1.61 -21.01
N GLN A 644 6.38 -2.06 -19.76
CA GLN A 644 5.96 -1.22 -18.66
C GLN A 644 6.68 -1.60 -17.35
N PRO A 645 7.09 -0.62 -16.54
CA PRO A 645 7.05 0.85 -16.76
C PRO A 645 8.01 1.29 -17.88
N MET A 646 7.57 2.22 -18.73
CA MET A 646 8.34 2.70 -19.86
C MET A 646 9.72 3.24 -19.43
N TYR A 647 9.80 4.02 -18.35
CA TYR A 647 11.04 4.58 -17.81
C TYR A 647 12.10 3.54 -17.36
N LEU A 648 11.70 2.28 -17.09
CA LEU A 648 12.64 1.17 -16.86
C LEU A 648 12.87 0.35 -18.13
N SER A 649 11.85 0.19 -18.97
CA SER A 649 11.97 -0.52 -20.23
C SER A 649 13.00 0.14 -21.14
N GLU A 650 13.05 1.46 -21.17
CA GLU A 650 14.03 2.25 -21.91
C GLU A 650 15.48 2.09 -21.43
N LEU A 651 15.71 1.57 -20.22
CA LEU A 651 17.04 1.31 -19.69
C LEU A 651 17.63 -0.03 -20.14
N ILE A 652 16.81 -0.89 -20.76
CA ILE A 652 17.18 -2.24 -21.14
C ILE A 652 17.13 -2.36 -22.65
N HIS A 653 18.25 -2.75 -23.27
CA HIS A 653 18.38 -2.87 -24.71
C HIS A 653 18.67 -4.31 -25.09
N ASN A 654 18.08 -4.77 -26.20
CA ASN A 654 18.43 -6.05 -26.78
C ASN A 654 19.88 -6.03 -27.30
N TYR A 655 20.56 -7.14 -27.13
CA TYR A 655 21.89 -7.31 -27.69
C TYR A 655 21.78 -7.53 -29.20
N THR A 656 22.38 -6.63 -29.98
CA THR A 656 22.50 -6.73 -31.45
C THR A 656 23.98 -6.96 -31.80
N PRO A 657 24.36 -8.17 -32.20
CA PRO A 657 25.74 -8.43 -32.60
C PRO A 657 26.04 -7.72 -33.92
N SER A 658 27.30 -7.31 -34.12
CA SER A 658 27.78 -6.65 -35.34
C SER A 658 27.82 -7.58 -36.58
N ARG A 659 27.69 -8.88 -36.36
CA ARG A 659 27.62 -9.94 -37.37
C ARG A 659 26.54 -10.94 -36.96
N GLU A 660 25.94 -11.65 -37.92
CA GLU A 660 25.04 -12.76 -37.60
C GLU A 660 25.80 -13.87 -36.90
N LEU A 661 25.50 -14.07 -35.65
CA LEU A 661 26.05 -15.10 -34.78
C LEU A 661 24.95 -16.06 -34.35
N ARG A 662 25.31 -17.29 -34.00
CA ARG A 662 24.37 -18.27 -33.40
C ARG A 662 23.69 -17.73 -32.13
N SER A 663 24.30 -16.72 -31.49
CA SER A 663 23.74 -16.03 -30.33
C SER A 663 22.69 -14.96 -30.65
N SER A 664 22.50 -14.61 -31.95
CA SER A 664 21.51 -13.58 -32.35
C SER A 664 20.07 -13.97 -32.01
N GLU A 665 19.76 -15.28 -32.01
CA GLU A 665 18.44 -15.83 -31.67
C GLU A 665 18.24 -16.09 -30.16
N MET A 666 19.24 -15.80 -29.33
CA MET A 666 19.20 -16.17 -27.89
C MET A 666 18.49 -15.18 -26.98
N ASN A 667 17.82 -14.13 -27.47
CA ASN A 667 17.13 -13.10 -26.71
C ASN A 667 18.01 -12.54 -25.55
N LEU A 668 19.26 -12.21 -25.86
CA LEU A 668 20.20 -11.62 -24.91
C LEU A 668 20.01 -10.11 -24.80
N LEU A 669 20.38 -9.57 -23.67
CA LEU A 669 20.38 -8.13 -23.38
C LEU A 669 21.79 -7.56 -23.45
N ALA A 670 21.90 -6.32 -23.91
CA ALA A 670 23.16 -5.60 -23.94
C ALA A 670 23.59 -5.22 -22.51
N THR A 671 24.77 -5.66 -22.09
CA THR A 671 25.33 -5.31 -20.78
C THR A 671 26.14 -4.03 -20.91
N PRO A 672 25.76 -2.93 -20.25
CA PRO A 672 26.54 -1.69 -20.30
C PRO A 672 27.89 -1.86 -19.62
N ARG A 673 28.89 -1.12 -20.09
CA ARG A 673 30.19 -1.02 -19.41
C ARG A 673 30.09 0.02 -18.29
N THR A 674 30.49 -0.35 -17.08
CA THR A 674 30.56 0.52 -15.91
C THR A 674 32.02 0.83 -15.62
N HIS A 675 32.28 2.06 -15.15
CA HIS A 675 33.64 2.49 -14.74
C HIS A 675 33.90 2.17 -13.27
N LEU A 676 32.84 2.22 -12.45
CA LEU A 676 32.95 1.99 -11.02
C LEU A 676 32.23 0.68 -10.65
N LYS A 677 32.88 -0.14 -9.84
CA LYS A 677 32.28 -1.35 -9.26
C LYS A 677 30.95 -1.07 -8.54
N LEU A 678 30.76 0.14 -8.02
CA LEU A 678 29.53 0.58 -7.40
C LEU A 678 28.37 0.58 -8.40
N SER A 679 28.64 0.97 -9.64
CA SER A 679 27.64 1.08 -10.71
C SER A 679 27.15 -0.27 -11.24
N ASP A 680 27.89 -1.36 -10.97
CA ASP A 680 27.44 -2.74 -11.23
C ASP A 680 26.19 -3.12 -10.42
N GLN A 681 25.85 -2.34 -9.38
CA GLN A 681 24.65 -2.53 -8.57
C GLN A 681 23.40 -1.92 -9.24
N SER A 682 23.57 -1.07 -10.25
CA SER A 682 22.45 -0.45 -10.96
C SER A 682 21.55 -1.50 -11.63
N PHE A 683 20.26 -1.22 -11.73
CA PHE A 683 19.34 -2.11 -12.44
C PHE A 683 19.73 -2.25 -13.91
N THR A 684 20.28 -1.20 -14.52
CA THR A 684 20.76 -1.17 -15.90
C THR A 684 21.86 -2.22 -16.16
N ALA A 685 22.73 -2.47 -15.18
CA ALA A 685 23.78 -3.51 -15.26
C ALA A 685 23.29 -4.88 -14.74
N ALA A 686 22.49 -4.88 -13.69
CA ALA A 686 22.00 -6.08 -13.03
C ALA A 686 21.02 -6.88 -13.90
N ALA A 687 20.07 -6.20 -14.55
CA ALA A 687 19.04 -6.84 -15.34
C ALA A 687 19.63 -7.66 -16.52
N PRO A 688 20.50 -7.10 -17.39
CA PRO A 688 21.16 -7.89 -18.43
C PRO A 688 22.03 -9.02 -17.87
N THR A 689 22.78 -8.77 -16.80
CA THR A 689 23.66 -9.78 -16.19
C THR A 689 22.87 -10.99 -15.70
N VAL A 690 21.81 -10.76 -14.93
CA VAL A 690 20.95 -11.84 -14.42
C VAL A 690 20.21 -12.52 -15.57
N TRP A 691 19.62 -11.76 -16.50
CA TRP A 691 18.87 -12.28 -17.65
C TRP A 691 19.70 -13.18 -18.54
N ASN A 692 20.90 -12.73 -18.92
CA ASN A 692 21.80 -13.47 -19.81
C ASN A 692 22.36 -14.74 -19.17
N SER A 693 22.39 -14.82 -17.83
CA SER A 693 22.78 -16.05 -17.11
C SER A 693 21.71 -17.14 -17.14
N LEU A 694 20.47 -16.82 -17.52
CA LEU A 694 19.38 -17.78 -17.56
C LEU A 694 19.48 -18.68 -18.81
N PRO A 695 19.05 -19.95 -18.73
CA PRO A 695 18.92 -20.83 -19.90
C PRO A 695 17.96 -20.26 -20.95
N ASN A 696 18.20 -20.55 -22.22
CA ASN A 696 17.40 -20.01 -23.32
C ASN A 696 15.91 -20.36 -23.23
N HIS A 697 15.56 -21.57 -22.82
CA HIS A 697 14.15 -21.96 -22.64
C HIS A 697 13.38 -21.09 -21.62
N LEU A 698 14.05 -20.51 -20.64
CA LEU A 698 13.44 -19.55 -19.73
C LEU A 698 13.23 -18.20 -20.42
N ARG A 699 14.23 -17.69 -21.11
CA ARG A 699 14.16 -16.39 -21.78
C ARG A 699 13.10 -16.32 -22.89
N THR A 700 12.74 -17.46 -23.48
CA THR A 700 11.71 -17.57 -24.54
C THR A 700 10.29 -17.79 -23.99
N THR A 701 10.12 -17.94 -22.67
CA THR A 701 8.81 -18.18 -22.04
C THR A 701 7.94 -16.92 -22.11
N LYS A 702 6.79 -16.97 -22.76
CA LYS A 702 5.89 -15.81 -22.93
C LYS A 702 5.06 -15.49 -21.68
N SER A 703 4.55 -16.52 -21.00
CA SER A 703 3.68 -16.33 -19.83
C SER A 703 4.50 -15.98 -18.60
N HIS A 704 4.26 -14.82 -17.99
CA HIS A 704 4.95 -14.41 -16.76
C HIS A 704 4.77 -15.41 -15.61
N LYS A 705 3.57 -15.97 -15.44
CA LYS A 705 3.31 -16.99 -14.40
C LYS A 705 4.15 -18.26 -14.63
N SER A 706 4.22 -18.74 -15.88
CA SER A 706 5.02 -19.91 -16.25
C SER A 706 6.51 -19.63 -16.10
N PHE A 707 6.96 -18.45 -16.52
CA PHE A 707 8.33 -17.99 -16.32
C PHE A 707 8.73 -18.00 -14.84
N CYS A 708 7.95 -17.37 -13.97
CA CYS A 708 8.22 -17.30 -12.54
C CYS A 708 8.31 -18.69 -11.88
N SER A 709 7.45 -19.63 -12.29
CA SER A 709 7.48 -21.01 -11.80
C SER A 709 8.75 -21.73 -12.22
N ALA A 710 9.07 -21.69 -13.52
CA ALA A 710 10.26 -22.32 -14.09
C ALA A 710 11.57 -21.69 -13.58
N LEU A 711 11.61 -20.36 -13.45
CA LEU A 711 12.73 -19.62 -12.86
C LEU A 711 13.00 -20.08 -11.41
N LYS A 712 11.95 -20.20 -10.60
CA LYS A 712 12.11 -20.68 -9.22
C LYS A 712 12.72 -22.07 -9.18
N THR A 713 12.27 -22.98 -10.03
CA THR A 713 12.81 -24.35 -10.15
C THR A 713 14.28 -24.33 -10.57
N HIS A 714 14.61 -23.52 -11.59
CA HIS A 714 15.99 -23.38 -12.06
C HIS A 714 16.92 -22.84 -10.94
N LEU A 715 16.51 -21.79 -10.23
CA LEU A 715 17.32 -21.25 -9.14
C LEU A 715 17.50 -22.26 -7.98
N PHE A 716 16.50 -23.10 -7.70
CA PHE A 716 16.66 -24.19 -6.74
C PHE A 716 17.65 -25.27 -7.22
N SER A 717 17.65 -25.60 -8.51
CA SER A 717 18.66 -26.54 -9.03
C SER A 717 20.09 -26.03 -8.88
N LEU A 718 20.30 -24.71 -9.04
CA LEU A 718 21.61 -24.09 -8.80
C LEU A 718 22.00 -24.15 -7.31
N VAL A 719 21.05 -23.96 -6.39
CA VAL A 719 21.29 -24.08 -4.94
C VAL A 719 21.68 -25.50 -4.54
N LEU A 720 21.13 -26.52 -5.20
CA LEU A 720 21.43 -27.92 -4.91
C LEU A 720 22.76 -28.39 -5.51
N ALA A 721 23.24 -27.72 -6.56
CA ALA A 721 24.52 -28.01 -7.20
C ALA A 721 25.72 -27.36 -6.48
N THR A 722 25.48 -26.36 -5.61
CA THR A 722 26.50 -25.70 -4.75
C THR A 722 26.49 -26.28 -3.34
#